data_8113e248691734d0640a1babc325eff7
#
_entry.id   8113e248691734d0640a1babc325eff7
#
_cell.length_a   1.000
_cell.length_b   1.000
_cell.length_c   1.000
_cell.angle_alpha   90.00
_cell.angle_beta   90.00
_cell.angle_gamma   90.00
#
_symmetry.space_group_name_H-M   'P 1'
#
loop_
_entity.id
_entity.type
_entity.pdbx_description
1 polymer ?
#
loop_
_entity_poly.entity_id
_entity_poly.type
_entity_poly.pdbx_seq_one_letter_code
_entity_poly.pdbx_strand_id
1 'polypeptide(L)'
;MTIRKIIVLTLIFGLTLHAVFLNPSFSEENPRSDISVNSLSSKFPNDWVTTGTSLMYGISDDAGFMVSEDGGARWETRNVGLPVKWIYPYNDAEPRTLTALAVDPCRPERVAVTTARQLFISEDSGRTWREIVFSKPFPAAAFVTAVALSPQEPKAIAVGTAYQGLYETRDFGKTWVNLTPHLQFLYQGAGFYEEISALAYHPQDGKRLIFGCGFGKGLYQLHRESGAVKLSGFDPESTSHITGVYFSRIAGDGKKPEFWQLSLRTRSHTAHYQWDPIQKIGETKHIEPILDDEAVQRRLQASNRFGLYLRPDYASGRRLDEKLSFMKENGLNTIVVDFKDDSGYITYNTSLSFPKQIGAVRSQINIREFLKKAKEHRIYVIGRLVVFKDERLYRYQNCKYAIWDHKTGKPWGHFVKTTDVSGNTVWVQREFWVDPYHADVWDYNISLAQELESLGVDEIQFDYIRFPTDGDLSTATYRYRRKGMEKVDALESFLRKARAALRVPISTDLYGFNCWFNMDSWNGQNMAIFSKYVDVICPMYYPSHFPSAFMKESGYLERARQIYRQGTYRAEQIGRSRSLIRPYVQAFLLGGERKMDKATYSDYLKRQIQGAVEGDASGFLLWNFSNQYYMVTKSLAEFLQKLQGQQDVRSEE
;
A
#
# COMPACT_ATOMS: atom_id res chain seq x y z
N MET A 1 19.10 -5.08 0.45
CA MET A 1 19.69 -6.14 -0.40
C MET A 1 19.44 -5.75 -1.85
N THR A 2 20.48 -5.44 -2.60
CA THR A 2 20.42 -4.80 -3.92
C THR A 2 19.97 -5.79 -4.99
N ILE A 3 19.24 -5.34 -5.99
CA ILE A 3 18.74 -6.10 -7.16
C ILE A 3 19.81 -7.02 -7.83
N ARG A 4 21.09 -6.64 -7.79
CA ARG A 4 22.20 -7.48 -8.28
C ARG A 4 22.43 -8.79 -7.51
N LYS A 5 22.14 -8.87 -6.21
CA LYS A 5 22.27 -10.14 -5.44
C LYS A 5 21.15 -11.13 -5.78
N ILE A 6 19.99 -10.64 -6.18
CA ILE A 6 18.86 -11.48 -6.58
C ILE A 6 19.14 -12.17 -7.94
N ILE A 7 19.73 -11.45 -8.90
CA ILE A 7 20.08 -12.00 -10.23
C ILE A 7 21.16 -13.10 -10.13
N VAL A 8 22.14 -12.96 -9.25
CA VAL A 8 23.22 -13.97 -9.08
C VAL A 8 22.72 -15.26 -8.42
N LEU A 9 21.74 -15.18 -7.49
CA LEU A 9 21.14 -16.38 -6.89
C LEU A 9 20.24 -17.16 -7.88
N THR A 10 19.55 -16.47 -8.77
CA THR A 10 18.66 -17.10 -9.78
C THR A 10 19.45 -17.88 -10.81
N LEU A 11 20.64 -17.42 -11.21
CA LEU A 11 21.52 -18.12 -12.15
C LEU A 11 22.18 -19.39 -11.58
N ILE A 12 22.40 -19.48 -10.26
CA ILE A 12 23.00 -20.67 -9.63
C ILE A 12 21.97 -21.78 -9.40
N PHE A 13 20.70 -21.45 -9.20
CA PHE A 13 19.64 -22.46 -9.02
C PHE A 13 19.02 -22.96 -10.33
N GLY A 14 19.14 -22.22 -11.42
CA GLY A 14 18.63 -22.63 -12.75
C GLY A 14 19.41 -23.79 -13.40
N LEU A 15 20.63 -24.06 -12.95
CA LEU A 15 21.50 -25.08 -13.51
C LEU A 15 21.41 -26.47 -12.85
N THR A 16 20.71 -26.60 -11.71
CA THR A 16 20.60 -27.89 -10.99
C THR A 16 19.28 -28.64 -11.21
N LEU A 17 18.31 -28.06 -11.94
CA LEU A 17 17.02 -28.72 -12.23
C LEU A 17 16.94 -29.42 -13.60
N HIS A 18 18.02 -29.47 -14.38
CA HIS A 18 18.02 -30.07 -15.73
C HIS A 18 18.59 -31.49 -15.83
N ALA A 19 18.78 -32.20 -14.72
CA ALA A 19 19.45 -33.50 -14.71
C ALA A 19 18.59 -34.73 -14.39
N VAL A 20 17.28 -34.63 -14.33
CA VAL A 20 16.42 -35.83 -14.10
C VAL A 20 15.15 -35.78 -14.98
N PHE A 21 15.28 -35.97 -16.27
CA PHE A 21 14.24 -36.63 -17.11
C PHE A 21 14.72 -36.66 -18.56
N LEU A 22 15.29 -37.80 -18.95
CA LEU A 22 15.48 -38.17 -20.38
C LEU A 22 14.60 -39.37 -20.74
N ASN A 23 13.66 -39.06 -21.64
CA ASN A 23 13.14 -39.89 -22.77
C ASN A 23 12.07 -40.97 -22.50
N PRO A 24 11.19 -41.35 -23.51
CA PRO A 24 11.32 -41.11 -24.94
C PRO A 24 10.10 -40.55 -25.71
N SER A 25 10.39 -39.93 -26.85
CA SER A 25 9.65 -39.79 -28.12
C SER A 25 8.12 -39.99 -28.19
N PHE A 26 7.38 -38.97 -28.66
CA PHE A 26 6.41 -39.03 -29.75
C PHE A 26 6.15 -37.65 -30.40
N SER A 27 5.98 -37.68 -31.70
CA SER A 27 5.67 -36.76 -32.78
C SER A 27 5.02 -35.40 -32.48
N GLU A 28 5.48 -34.45 -33.32
CA GLU A 28 4.94 -33.11 -33.60
C GLU A 28 3.40 -33.08 -33.77
N GLU A 29 2.77 -32.19 -33.03
CA GLU A 29 1.73 -31.30 -33.50
C GLU A 29 1.66 -30.08 -32.59
N ASN A 30 1.88 -28.90 -33.20
CA ASN A 30 1.76 -27.61 -32.54
C ASN A 30 0.29 -27.24 -32.37
N PRO A 31 -0.16 -26.81 -31.18
CA PRO A 31 -0.71 -25.49 -31.11
C PRO A 31 -0.11 -24.70 -29.92
N ARG A 32 0.40 -23.51 -30.22
CA ARG A 32 0.73 -22.48 -29.25
C ARG A 32 -0.50 -22.21 -28.38
N SER A 33 -0.47 -22.65 -27.14
CA SER A 33 -1.32 -22.13 -26.09
C SER A 33 -0.44 -21.37 -25.12
N ASP A 34 -0.62 -20.05 -25.10
CA ASP A 34 -0.04 -19.14 -24.12
C ASP A 34 -0.41 -19.59 -22.70
N ILE A 35 0.46 -20.37 -22.07
CA ILE A 35 0.39 -20.59 -20.62
C ILE A 35 1.02 -19.37 -19.99
N SER A 36 0.19 -18.42 -19.57
CA SER A 36 0.63 -17.24 -18.84
C SER A 36 1.34 -17.66 -17.54
N VAL A 37 2.52 -17.16 -17.32
CA VAL A 37 3.37 -17.37 -16.12
C VAL A 37 2.64 -16.98 -14.81
N ASN A 38 1.51 -16.27 -14.88
CA ASN A 38 0.63 -15.93 -13.77
C ASN A 38 -0.03 -17.13 -13.06
N SER A 39 0.00 -18.34 -13.63
CA SER A 39 -0.65 -19.51 -13.02
C SER A 39 0.20 -20.22 -11.95
N LEU A 40 1.46 -19.91 -11.80
CA LEU A 40 2.36 -20.57 -10.84
C LEU A 40 2.43 -19.85 -9.48
N SER A 41 2.24 -18.51 -9.42
CA SER A 41 2.24 -17.75 -8.16
C SER A 41 0.97 -17.95 -7.33
N SER A 42 -0.13 -18.40 -7.93
CA SER A 42 -1.43 -18.62 -7.26
C SER A 42 -1.53 -19.93 -6.46
N LYS A 43 -0.52 -20.80 -6.51
CA LYS A 43 -0.57 -22.12 -5.87
C LYS A 43 -0.06 -22.17 -4.44
N PHE A 44 0.57 -21.11 -3.94
CA PHE A 44 1.13 -21.08 -2.59
C PHE A 44 0.57 -19.90 -1.79
N PRO A 45 0.32 -20.07 -0.49
CA PRO A 45 -0.15 -18.98 0.36
C PRO A 45 0.95 -17.92 0.55
N ASN A 46 0.53 -16.66 0.68
CA ASN A 46 1.41 -15.55 1.04
C ASN A 46 1.77 -15.56 2.53
N ASP A 47 0.89 -16.10 3.35
CA ASP A 47 1.06 -16.31 4.78
C ASP A 47 0.53 -17.68 5.18
N TRP A 48 1.26 -18.40 6.05
CA TRP A 48 0.89 -19.75 6.43
C TRP A 48 1.34 -20.11 7.86
N VAL A 49 0.63 -21.04 8.47
CA VAL A 49 0.85 -21.54 9.83
C VAL A 49 0.93 -23.07 9.80
N THR A 50 1.93 -23.63 10.48
CA THR A 50 2.00 -25.06 10.76
C THR A 50 1.39 -25.38 12.12
N THR A 51 0.70 -26.51 12.23
CA THR A 51 0.11 -26.99 13.47
C THR A 51 1.07 -27.88 14.28
N GLY A 52 2.30 -28.07 13.81
CA GLY A 52 3.25 -29.04 14.38
C GLY A 52 3.06 -30.47 13.84
N THR A 53 2.12 -30.64 12.89
CA THR A 53 1.86 -31.87 12.14
C THR A 53 2.00 -31.61 10.65
N SER A 54 1.55 -32.53 9.76
CA SER A 54 1.47 -32.28 8.32
C SER A 54 0.35 -31.30 7.93
N LEU A 55 -0.55 -30.97 8.84
CA LEU A 55 -1.64 -30.01 8.60
C LEU A 55 -1.11 -28.58 8.68
N MET A 56 -1.34 -27.82 7.61
CA MET A 56 -0.95 -26.42 7.50
C MET A 56 -2.11 -25.59 6.95
N TYR A 57 -2.16 -24.34 7.36
CA TYR A 57 -3.14 -23.36 6.88
C TYR A 57 -2.44 -22.14 6.31
N GLY A 58 -3.03 -21.55 5.28
CA GLY A 58 -2.49 -20.35 4.68
C GLY A 58 -3.55 -19.41 4.16
N ILE A 59 -3.15 -18.17 3.94
CA ILE A 59 -3.94 -17.16 3.25
C ILE A 59 -3.15 -16.63 2.05
N SER A 60 -3.86 -16.44 0.94
CA SER A 60 -3.32 -15.91 -0.30
C SER A 60 -4.12 -14.70 -0.73
N ASP A 61 -3.43 -13.69 -1.28
CA ASP A 61 -4.06 -12.48 -1.81
C ASP A 61 -5.07 -12.79 -2.92
N ASP A 62 -4.83 -13.86 -3.70
CA ASP A 62 -5.61 -14.20 -4.90
C ASP A 62 -6.43 -15.49 -4.73
N ALA A 63 -5.98 -16.43 -3.88
CA ALA A 63 -6.64 -17.70 -3.64
C ALA A 63 -7.49 -17.77 -2.36
N GLY A 64 -7.38 -16.75 -1.48
CA GLY A 64 -8.09 -16.71 -0.20
C GLY A 64 -7.52 -17.68 0.82
N PHE A 65 -8.39 -18.42 1.54
CA PHE A 65 -7.97 -19.40 2.55
C PHE A 65 -7.61 -20.76 1.91
N MET A 66 -6.49 -21.31 2.34
CA MET A 66 -5.89 -22.52 1.81
C MET A 66 -5.50 -23.49 2.93
N VAL A 67 -5.58 -24.79 2.64
CA VAL A 67 -5.22 -25.88 3.54
C VAL A 67 -4.26 -26.84 2.84
N SER A 68 -3.25 -27.32 3.56
CA SER A 68 -2.41 -28.43 3.16
C SER A 68 -2.46 -29.50 4.24
N GLU A 69 -2.65 -30.76 3.84
CA GLU A 69 -2.66 -31.94 4.73
C GLU A 69 -1.36 -32.75 4.62
N ASP A 70 -0.43 -32.33 3.74
CA ASP A 70 0.81 -33.04 3.42
C ASP A 70 2.10 -32.19 3.69
N GLY A 71 2.04 -31.29 4.66
CA GLY A 71 3.19 -30.49 5.06
C GLY A 71 3.57 -29.38 4.08
N GLY A 72 2.60 -28.90 3.29
CA GLY A 72 2.80 -27.79 2.35
C GLY A 72 3.13 -28.22 0.91
N ALA A 73 3.16 -29.54 0.63
CA ALA A 73 3.44 -30.04 -0.71
C ALA A 73 2.28 -29.76 -1.69
N ARG A 74 1.03 -29.83 -1.19
CA ARG A 74 -0.18 -29.49 -1.96
C ARG A 74 -1.09 -28.60 -1.14
N TRP A 75 -1.73 -27.65 -1.80
CA TRP A 75 -2.65 -26.69 -1.19
C TRP A 75 -4.00 -26.73 -1.89
N GLU A 76 -5.07 -26.78 -1.12
CA GLU A 76 -6.45 -26.66 -1.60
C GLU A 76 -7.13 -25.42 -1.01
N THR A 77 -8.03 -24.80 -1.76
CA THR A 77 -8.79 -23.64 -1.30
C THR A 77 -10.08 -24.09 -0.58
N ARG A 78 -10.43 -23.43 0.53
CA ARG A 78 -11.67 -23.68 1.29
C ARG A 78 -12.37 -22.35 1.59
N ASN A 79 -12.89 -21.68 0.56
CA ASN A 79 -13.47 -20.34 0.64
C ASN A 79 -15.01 -20.31 0.75
N VAL A 80 -15.69 -21.45 0.74
CA VAL A 80 -17.15 -21.49 0.80
C VAL A 80 -17.66 -20.89 2.11
N GLY A 81 -18.44 -19.79 2.02
CA GLY A 81 -18.92 -19.04 3.19
C GLY A 81 -18.05 -17.83 3.56
N LEU A 82 -16.88 -17.66 2.96
CA LEU A 82 -16.09 -16.45 3.08
C LEU A 82 -16.55 -15.39 2.06
N PRO A 83 -16.32 -14.09 2.32
CA PRO A 83 -16.74 -13.01 1.43
C PRO A 83 -15.91 -12.99 0.15
N VAL A 84 -16.58 -12.58 -0.93
CA VAL A 84 -15.98 -12.42 -2.25
C VAL A 84 -15.94 -10.96 -2.67
N LYS A 85 -15.10 -10.65 -3.64
CA LYS A 85 -15.01 -9.35 -4.34
C LYS A 85 -15.21 -9.53 -5.84
N TRP A 86 -15.65 -8.46 -6.50
CA TRP A 86 -15.81 -8.41 -7.94
C TRP A 86 -14.80 -7.43 -8.52
N ILE A 87 -13.79 -7.94 -9.21
CA ILE A 87 -12.73 -7.16 -9.83
C ILE A 87 -12.82 -7.32 -11.35
N TYR A 88 -12.54 -6.24 -12.09
CA TYR A 88 -12.47 -6.30 -13.55
C TYR A 88 -11.55 -7.45 -14.02
N PRO A 89 -11.94 -8.25 -15.02
CA PRO A 89 -13.07 -8.06 -15.95
C PRO A 89 -14.45 -8.57 -15.48
N TYR A 90 -14.64 -8.96 -14.22
CA TYR A 90 -15.90 -9.40 -13.61
C TYR A 90 -16.42 -10.76 -14.11
N ASN A 91 -15.56 -11.59 -14.66
CA ASN A 91 -15.94 -12.90 -15.17
C ASN A 91 -16.36 -13.82 -14.01
N ASP A 92 -15.58 -13.80 -12.92
CA ASP A 92 -15.78 -14.60 -11.72
C ASP A 92 -15.64 -13.76 -10.46
N ALA A 93 -16.27 -14.22 -9.38
CA ALA A 93 -16.06 -13.69 -8.06
C ALA A 93 -14.72 -14.17 -7.50
N GLU A 94 -13.88 -13.26 -7.07
CA GLU A 94 -12.59 -13.57 -6.42
C GLU A 94 -12.74 -13.59 -4.89
N PRO A 95 -11.96 -14.41 -4.15
CA PRO A 95 -11.91 -14.32 -2.69
C PRO A 95 -11.53 -12.91 -2.26
N ARG A 96 -12.22 -12.38 -1.24
CA ARG A 96 -11.81 -11.11 -0.63
C ARG A 96 -10.49 -11.30 0.11
N THR A 97 -9.60 -10.33 0.02
CA THR A 97 -8.28 -10.36 0.68
C THR A 97 -8.44 -10.60 2.18
N LEU A 98 -7.79 -11.63 2.69
CA LEU A 98 -7.71 -11.93 4.12
C LEU A 98 -6.52 -11.19 4.73
N THR A 99 -6.72 -10.64 5.92
CA THR A 99 -5.71 -9.79 6.60
C THR A 99 -4.98 -10.50 7.73
N ALA A 100 -5.59 -11.51 8.33
CA ALA A 100 -4.97 -12.32 9.38
C ALA A 100 -5.52 -13.74 9.42
N LEU A 101 -4.72 -14.64 9.97
CA LEU A 101 -5.00 -16.05 10.18
C LEU A 101 -4.60 -16.45 11.60
N ALA A 102 -5.45 -17.19 12.30
CA ALA A 102 -5.13 -17.83 13.57
C ALA A 102 -5.55 -19.29 13.57
N VAL A 103 -4.76 -20.12 14.27
CA VAL A 103 -5.04 -21.53 14.52
C VAL A 103 -5.04 -21.75 16.02
N ASP A 104 -5.99 -22.53 16.54
CA ASP A 104 -5.99 -22.94 17.92
C ASP A 104 -4.91 -24.05 18.12
N PRO A 105 -3.86 -23.80 18.90
CA PRO A 105 -2.76 -24.76 19.00
C PRO A 105 -3.12 -26.07 19.73
N CYS A 106 -4.25 -26.10 20.43
CA CYS A 106 -4.77 -27.30 21.09
C CYS A 106 -5.86 -28.03 20.28
N ARG A 107 -6.45 -27.35 19.32
CA ARG A 107 -7.51 -27.85 18.42
C ARG A 107 -7.23 -27.37 17.01
N PRO A 108 -6.31 -28.03 16.27
CA PRO A 108 -5.83 -27.58 14.98
C PRO A 108 -6.93 -27.40 13.91
N GLU A 109 -8.06 -28.09 14.03
CA GLU A 109 -9.24 -27.94 13.16
C GLU A 109 -9.98 -26.60 13.38
N ARG A 110 -9.71 -25.92 14.48
CA ARG A 110 -10.30 -24.64 14.82
C ARG A 110 -9.42 -23.49 14.33
N VAL A 111 -9.92 -22.76 13.34
CA VAL A 111 -9.19 -21.67 12.68
C VAL A 111 -10.04 -20.41 12.60
N ALA A 112 -9.39 -19.25 12.57
CA ALA A 112 -10.05 -17.99 12.33
C ALA A 112 -9.32 -17.20 11.23
N VAL A 113 -10.09 -16.50 10.41
CA VAL A 113 -9.55 -15.55 9.42
C VAL A 113 -10.29 -14.23 9.53
N THR A 114 -9.59 -13.17 9.13
CA THR A 114 -10.19 -11.83 9.06
C THR A 114 -10.05 -11.26 7.65
N THR A 115 -11.05 -10.47 7.25
CA THR A 115 -10.85 -9.42 6.26
C THR A 115 -10.54 -8.11 6.99
N ALA A 116 -10.40 -7.04 6.25
CA ALA A 116 -10.24 -5.71 6.82
C ALA A 116 -11.28 -5.35 7.91
N ARG A 117 -12.52 -5.88 7.81
CA ARG A 117 -13.66 -5.46 8.64
C ARG A 117 -14.53 -6.59 9.17
N GLN A 118 -14.18 -7.84 8.88
CA GLN A 118 -14.98 -9.01 9.27
C GLN A 118 -14.07 -10.08 9.88
N LEU A 119 -14.65 -10.87 10.76
CA LEU A 119 -13.99 -11.99 11.42
C LEU A 119 -14.80 -13.26 11.18
N PHE A 120 -14.16 -14.31 10.73
CA PHE A 120 -14.77 -15.62 10.49
C PHE A 120 -14.04 -16.69 11.29
N ILE A 121 -14.80 -17.66 11.80
CA ILE A 121 -14.28 -18.83 12.51
C ILE A 121 -14.81 -20.11 11.86
N SER A 122 -13.94 -21.10 11.79
CA SER A 122 -14.24 -22.47 11.41
C SER A 122 -13.85 -23.40 12.53
N GLU A 123 -14.64 -24.45 12.78
CA GLU A 123 -14.37 -25.53 13.71
C GLU A 123 -14.05 -26.85 12.98
N ASP A 124 -13.91 -26.83 11.63
CA ASP A 124 -13.77 -28.00 10.76
C ASP A 124 -12.69 -27.79 9.66
N SER A 125 -11.59 -27.13 10.00
CA SER A 125 -10.47 -26.88 9.10
C SER A 125 -10.85 -26.08 7.84
N GLY A 126 -11.77 -25.11 7.99
CA GLY A 126 -12.18 -24.22 6.91
C GLY A 126 -13.24 -24.80 5.95
N ARG A 127 -13.86 -25.96 6.27
CA ARG A 127 -14.95 -26.51 5.46
C ARG A 127 -16.22 -25.69 5.59
N THR A 128 -16.49 -25.18 6.80
CA THR A 128 -17.59 -24.23 7.07
C THR A 128 -17.11 -23.03 7.84
N TRP A 129 -17.73 -21.86 7.58
CA TRP A 129 -17.35 -20.59 8.21
C TRP A 129 -18.56 -19.92 8.87
N ARG A 130 -18.34 -19.35 10.04
CA ARG A 130 -19.30 -18.53 10.78
C ARG A 130 -18.72 -17.15 11.03
N GLU A 131 -19.46 -16.10 10.65
CA GLU A 131 -19.07 -14.72 10.95
C GLU A 131 -19.25 -14.41 12.44
N ILE A 132 -18.28 -13.74 13.03
CA ILE A 132 -18.33 -13.18 14.39
C ILE A 132 -18.49 -11.66 14.24
N VAL A 133 -19.63 -11.17 14.71
CA VAL A 133 -20.00 -9.76 14.55
C VAL A 133 -19.25 -8.87 15.53
N PHE A 134 -18.72 -7.76 15.04
CA PHE A 134 -18.15 -6.72 15.89
C PHE A 134 -19.26 -5.84 16.47
N SER A 135 -19.29 -5.70 17.80
CA SER A 135 -20.22 -4.82 18.52
C SER A 135 -19.44 -3.84 19.40
N LYS A 136 -20.11 -2.74 19.83
CA LYS A 136 -19.49 -1.75 20.74
C LYS A 136 -18.89 -2.45 21.97
N PRO A 137 -17.70 -2.01 22.45
CA PRO A 137 -16.95 -0.81 22.07
C PRO A 137 -15.99 -0.99 20.87
N PHE A 138 -16.08 -2.08 20.08
CA PHE A 138 -15.23 -2.25 18.88
C PHE A 138 -15.55 -1.12 17.88
N PRO A 139 -14.53 -0.39 17.37
CA PRO A 139 -14.77 0.74 16.47
C PRO A 139 -15.28 0.28 15.09
N ALA A 140 -16.38 0.85 14.63
CA ALA A 140 -16.99 0.49 13.34
C ALA A 140 -16.07 0.72 12.13
N ALA A 141 -15.09 1.61 12.25
CA ALA A 141 -14.10 1.91 11.21
C ALA A 141 -12.76 1.23 11.44
N ALA A 142 -12.64 0.28 12.39
CA ALA A 142 -11.40 -0.43 12.65
C ALA A 142 -11.02 -1.30 11.45
N PHE A 143 -9.73 -1.33 11.19
CA PHE A 143 -9.12 -2.24 10.23
C PHE A 143 -8.40 -3.34 11.01
N VAL A 144 -8.85 -4.57 10.85
CA VAL A 144 -8.32 -5.74 11.55
C VAL A 144 -7.03 -6.20 10.89
N THR A 145 -5.98 -6.35 11.69
CA THR A 145 -4.63 -6.76 11.25
C THR A 145 -4.12 -8.02 11.92
N ALA A 146 -4.74 -8.42 13.05
CA ALA A 146 -4.36 -9.62 13.76
C ALA A 146 -5.55 -10.26 14.45
N VAL A 147 -5.52 -11.58 14.60
CA VAL A 147 -6.53 -12.36 15.33
C VAL A 147 -5.85 -13.46 16.12
N ALA A 148 -6.42 -13.83 17.28
CA ALA A 148 -5.98 -14.97 18.07
C ALA A 148 -7.16 -15.73 18.66
N LEU A 149 -7.04 -17.06 18.71
CA LEU A 149 -7.97 -17.98 19.33
C LEU A 149 -7.40 -18.49 20.67
N SER A 150 -8.20 -18.42 21.73
CA SER A 150 -7.80 -18.94 23.02
C SER A 150 -7.86 -20.47 23.05
N PRO A 151 -6.76 -21.17 23.40
CA PRO A 151 -6.77 -22.61 23.57
C PRO A 151 -7.48 -23.05 24.88
N GLN A 152 -7.50 -22.17 25.89
CA GLN A 152 -8.08 -22.46 27.20
C GLN A 152 -9.58 -22.12 27.25
N GLU A 153 -9.99 -21.09 26.55
CA GLU A 153 -11.36 -20.59 26.53
C GLU A 153 -11.90 -20.59 25.11
N PRO A 154 -12.66 -21.59 24.67
CA PRO A 154 -13.08 -21.71 23.25
C PRO A 154 -13.88 -20.54 22.70
N LYS A 155 -14.54 -19.76 23.56
CA LYS A 155 -15.33 -18.59 23.16
C LYS A 155 -14.51 -17.29 23.15
N ALA A 156 -13.25 -17.34 23.61
CA ALA A 156 -12.41 -16.16 23.65
C ALA A 156 -11.63 -15.99 22.34
N ILE A 157 -11.71 -14.77 21.78
CA ILE A 157 -11.04 -14.34 20.57
C ILE A 157 -10.50 -12.93 20.83
N ALA A 158 -9.25 -12.70 20.50
CA ALA A 158 -8.64 -11.37 20.54
C ALA A 158 -8.35 -10.87 19.13
N VAL A 159 -8.46 -9.54 18.93
CA VAL A 159 -8.33 -8.89 17.63
C VAL A 159 -7.48 -7.64 17.77
N GLY A 160 -6.39 -7.58 16.99
CA GLY A 160 -5.54 -6.41 16.82
C GLY A 160 -5.95 -5.57 15.61
N THR A 161 -5.67 -4.28 15.66
CA THR A 161 -6.04 -3.33 14.61
C THR A 161 -4.84 -2.53 14.11
N ALA A 162 -5.00 -1.91 12.94
CA ALA A 162 -3.95 -1.11 12.30
C ALA A 162 -3.52 0.12 13.14
N TYR A 163 -4.46 0.75 13.87
CA TYR A 163 -4.14 1.94 14.66
C TYR A 163 -5.08 2.24 15.83
N GLN A 164 -6.05 1.36 16.11
CA GLN A 164 -7.05 1.56 17.15
C GLN A 164 -6.87 0.61 18.34
N GLY A 165 -5.75 -0.14 18.36
CA GLY A 165 -5.33 -0.98 19.46
C GLY A 165 -5.91 -2.38 19.45
N LEU A 166 -6.25 -2.92 20.63
CA LEU A 166 -6.51 -4.34 20.89
C LEU A 166 -7.88 -4.52 21.57
N TYR A 167 -8.63 -5.52 21.10
CA TYR A 167 -9.97 -5.85 21.60
C TYR A 167 -10.11 -7.34 21.82
N GLU A 168 -10.99 -7.73 22.73
CA GLU A 168 -11.26 -9.12 23.06
C GLU A 168 -12.76 -9.38 23.27
N THR A 169 -13.22 -10.54 22.84
CA THR A 169 -14.48 -11.14 23.21
C THR A 169 -14.25 -12.45 23.95
N ARG A 170 -15.17 -12.85 24.85
CA ARG A 170 -15.19 -14.15 25.55
C ARG A 170 -16.49 -14.91 25.37
N ASP A 171 -17.34 -14.42 24.47
CA ASP A 171 -18.68 -14.94 24.25
C ASP A 171 -19.04 -15.01 22.74
N PHE A 172 -18.01 -15.23 21.90
CA PHE A 172 -18.15 -15.25 20.43
C PHE A 172 -18.69 -13.95 19.84
N GLY A 173 -18.22 -12.79 20.31
CA GLY A 173 -18.55 -11.49 19.74
C GLY A 173 -19.84 -10.86 20.26
N LYS A 174 -20.58 -11.49 21.19
CA LYS A 174 -21.76 -10.87 21.81
C LYS A 174 -21.36 -9.61 22.57
N THR A 175 -20.25 -9.67 23.29
CA THR A 175 -19.65 -8.52 23.96
C THR A 175 -18.17 -8.41 23.64
N TRP A 176 -17.66 -7.19 23.57
CA TRP A 176 -16.26 -6.88 23.34
C TRP A 176 -15.69 -6.03 24.46
N VAL A 177 -14.43 -6.28 24.83
CA VAL A 177 -13.67 -5.51 25.82
C VAL A 177 -12.52 -4.80 25.11
N ASN A 178 -12.35 -3.50 25.40
CA ASN A 178 -11.23 -2.71 24.90
C ASN A 178 -10.01 -2.89 25.81
N LEU A 179 -8.96 -3.50 25.30
CA LEU A 179 -7.69 -3.69 25.99
C LEU A 179 -6.64 -2.61 25.67
N THR A 180 -6.97 -1.69 24.77
CA THR A 180 -6.08 -0.59 24.34
C THR A 180 -5.57 0.30 25.48
N PRO A 181 -6.32 0.57 26.58
CA PRO A 181 -5.81 1.36 27.71
C PRO A 181 -4.50 0.82 28.32
N HIS A 182 -4.22 -0.46 28.19
CA HIS A 182 -2.96 -1.08 28.64
C HIS A 182 -1.78 -0.84 27.69
N LEU A 183 -2.00 -0.20 26.53
CA LEU A 183 -1.03 -0.04 25.45
C LEU A 183 -0.60 1.42 25.23
N GLN A 184 -0.62 2.27 26.27
CA GLN A 184 -0.30 3.70 26.15
C GLN A 184 1.10 3.96 25.60
N PHE A 185 2.05 3.07 25.82
CA PHE A 185 3.42 3.14 25.29
C PHE A 185 3.46 2.99 23.74
N LEU A 186 2.40 2.52 23.10
CA LEU A 186 2.24 2.43 21.63
C LEU A 186 1.50 3.65 21.05
N TYR A 187 1.08 4.60 21.85
CA TYR A 187 0.34 5.77 21.40
C TYR A 187 1.24 6.72 20.61
N GLN A 188 0.84 7.09 19.40
CA GLN A 188 1.58 7.97 18.48
C GLN A 188 1.04 9.40 18.45
N GLY A 189 0.00 9.70 19.21
CA GLY A 189 -0.70 10.98 19.19
C GLY A 189 -1.93 10.98 18.27
N ALA A 190 -2.79 11.99 18.46
CA ALA A 190 -4.01 12.20 17.66
C ALA A 190 -4.98 11.00 17.58
N GLY A 191 -4.98 10.12 18.59
CA GLY A 191 -5.83 8.92 18.61
C GLY A 191 -5.26 7.70 17.90
N PHE A 192 -4.04 7.77 17.38
CA PHE A 192 -3.39 6.67 16.69
C PHE A 192 -2.46 5.88 17.62
N TYR A 193 -2.58 4.56 17.56
CA TYR A 193 -1.67 3.60 18.19
C TYR A 193 -0.80 2.92 17.13
N GLU A 194 0.26 2.27 17.57
CA GLU A 194 1.04 1.40 16.70
C GLU A 194 0.21 0.19 16.28
N GLU A 195 0.45 -0.34 15.08
CA GLU A 195 -0.21 -1.51 14.54
C GLU A 195 0.06 -2.75 15.40
N ILE A 196 -0.99 -3.48 15.75
CA ILE A 196 -0.90 -4.85 16.28
C ILE A 196 -0.92 -5.78 15.08
N SER A 197 0.24 -6.15 14.60
CA SER A 197 0.39 -6.90 13.34
C SER A 197 0.32 -8.43 13.51
N ALA A 198 0.46 -8.93 14.75
CA ALA A 198 0.41 -10.34 15.06
C ALA A 198 -0.06 -10.57 16.49
N LEU A 199 -0.78 -11.68 16.74
CA LEU A 199 -1.41 -11.93 18.02
C LEU A 199 -1.55 -13.43 18.26
N ALA A 200 -1.25 -13.87 19.50
CA ALA A 200 -1.53 -15.22 19.98
C ALA A 200 -1.89 -15.21 21.46
N TYR A 201 -2.74 -16.12 21.90
CA TYR A 201 -2.88 -16.39 23.32
C TYR A 201 -1.71 -17.23 23.82
N HIS A 202 -1.30 -17.00 25.06
CA HIS A 202 -0.39 -17.89 25.74
C HIS A 202 -1.02 -19.31 25.84
N PRO A 203 -0.30 -20.37 25.45
CA PRO A 203 -0.92 -21.68 25.26
C PRO A 203 -1.47 -22.33 26.54
N GLN A 204 -0.96 -21.92 27.70
CA GLN A 204 -1.32 -22.49 29.02
C GLN A 204 -2.01 -21.47 29.95
N ASP A 205 -2.15 -20.22 29.54
CA ASP A 205 -2.77 -19.15 30.34
C ASP A 205 -3.65 -18.24 29.50
N GLY A 206 -4.94 -18.48 29.51
CA GLY A 206 -5.93 -17.71 28.75
C GLY A 206 -6.07 -16.24 29.16
N LYS A 207 -5.36 -15.77 30.22
CA LYS A 207 -5.29 -14.36 30.61
C LYS A 207 -4.15 -13.59 29.95
N ARG A 208 -3.23 -14.29 29.29
CA ARG A 208 -2.06 -13.70 28.63
C ARG A 208 -2.18 -13.71 27.14
N LEU A 209 -1.88 -12.58 26.54
CA LEU A 209 -1.75 -12.39 25.09
C LEU A 209 -0.32 -12.05 24.74
N ILE A 210 0.22 -12.69 23.71
CA ILE A 210 1.50 -12.35 23.10
C ILE A 210 1.18 -11.60 21.80
N PHE A 211 1.75 -10.42 21.60
CA PHE A 211 1.51 -9.65 20.40
C PHE A 211 2.76 -9.02 19.83
N GLY A 212 2.84 -9.05 18.51
CA GLY A 212 3.83 -8.35 17.73
C GLY A 212 3.30 -6.99 17.26
N CYS A 213 4.17 -5.99 17.34
CA CYS A 213 3.91 -4.72 16.70
C CYS A 213 4.69 -4.66 15.38
N GLY A 214 4.08 -4.14 14.34
CA GLY A 214 4.74 -3.84 13.10
C GLY A 214 5.86 -2.79 13.27
N PHE A 215 6.67 -2.64 12.25
CA PHE A 215 7.58 -1.52 12.07
C PHE A 215 8.61 -1.32 13.21
N GLY A 216 9.21 -2.43 13.68
CA GLY A 216 10.37 -2.40 14.58
C GLY A 216 10.07 -2.16 16.05
N LYS A 217 8.83 -2.18 16.49
CA LYS A 217 8.48 -1.99 17.91
C LYS A 217 8.75 -3.22 18.78
N GLY A 218 8.68 -4.41 18.20
CA GLY A 218 9.04 -5.66 18.87
C GLY A 218 7.85 -6.49 19.35
N LEU A 219 8.14 -7.42 20.27
CA LEU A 219 7.21 -8.40 20.82
C LEU A 219 6.86 -8.06 22.27
N TYR A 220 5.59 -8.21 22.64
CA TYR A 220 5.07 -7.88 23.96
C TYR A 220 4.18 -9.01 24.51
N GLN A 221 4.13 -9.09 25.83
CA GLN A 221 3.13 -9.88 26.54
C GLN A 221 2.19 -8.95 27.30
N LEU A 222 0.89 -9.09 27.09
CA LEU A 222 -0.14 -8.43 27.86
C LEU A 222 -0.77 -9.42 28.83
N HIS A 223 -0.73 -9.10 30.12
CA HIS A 223 -1.56 -9.73 31.15
C HIS A 223 -2.68 -8.75 31.53
N ARG A 224 -3.92 -9.22 31.53
CA ARG A 224 -5.09 -8.35 31.69
C ARG A 224 -5.11 -7.52 32.98
N GLU A 225 -4.53 -8.06 34.05
CA GLU A 225 -4.54 -7.41 35.38
C GLU A 225 -3.30 -6.54 35.60
N SER A 226 -2.14 -6.94 35.09
CA SER A 226 -0.86 -6.27 35.35
C SER A 226 -0.33 -5.43 34.17
N GLY A 227 -1.01 -5.45 33.03
CA GLY A 227 -0.63 -4.64 31.86
C GLY A 227 0.35 -5.34 30.92
N ALA A 228 0.96 -4.56 30.01
CA ALA A 228 1.84 -5.07 28.97
C ALA A 228 3.32 -4.88 29.31
N VAL A 229 4.13 -5.88 28.99
CA VAL A 229 5.59 -5.85 29.12
C VAL A 229 6.25 -6.27 27.81
N LYS A 230 7.37 -5.63 27.46
CA LYS A 230 8.18 -6.03 26.31
C LYS A 230 8.92 -7.31 26.62
N LEU A 231 8.85 -8.26 25.71
CA LEU A 231 9.58 -9.52 25.82
C LEU A 231 11.02 -9.36 25.29
N SER A 232 11.97 -10.06 25.92
CA SER A 232 13.39 -10.12 25.56
C SER A 232 13.82 -11.55 25.29
N GLY A 233 15.04 -11.75 24.82
CA GLY A 233 15.58 -13.08 24.51
C GLY A 233 15.34 -13.53 23.06
N PHE A 234 14.90 -12.62 22.19
CA PHE A 234 14.69 -12.84 20.76
C PHE A 234 15.71 -12.10 19.92
N ASP A 235 16.05 -12.65 18.77
CA ASP A 235 16.94 -11.96 17.83
C ASP A 235 16.31 -10.65 17.32
N PRO A 236 17.08 -9.57 17.16
CA PRO A 236 16.58 -8.30 16.67
C PRO A 236 15.86 -8.41 15.30
N GLU A 237 16.39 -9.22 14.38
CA GLU A 237 15.79 -9.45 13.07
C GLU A 237 14.41 -10.10 13.17
N SER A 238 14.26 -11.09 14.07
CA SER A 238 12.98 -11.79 14.31
C SER A 238 11.90 -10.89 14.92
N THR A 239 12.27 -9.76 15.50
CA THR A 239 11.36 -8.79 16.12
C THR A 239 11.30 -7.45 15.40
N SER A 240 11.97 -7.31 14.24
CA SER A 240 12.04 -6.05 13.48
C SER A 240 10.71 -5.68 12.83
N HIS A 241 10.01 -6.64 12.24
CA HIS A 241 8.69 -6.46 11.62
C HIS A 241 7.90 -7.78 11.71
N ILE A 242 7.26 -7.99 12.86
CA ILE A 242 6.51 -9.21 13.12
C ILE A 242 5.19 -9.17 12.35
N THR A 243 4.95 -10.16 11.51
CA THR A 243 3.71 -10.36 10.74
C THR A 243 2.88 -11.55 11.22
N GLY A 244 3.47 -12.42 12.08
CA GLY A 244 2.76 -13.55 12.66
C GLY A 244 3.40 -14.00 13.97
N VAL A 245 2.57 -14.45 14.90
CA VAL A 245 2.95 -15.05 16.18
C VAL A 245 2.10 -16.31 16.37
N TYR A 246 2.73 -17.46 16.46
CA TYR A 246 2.02 -18.73 16.52
C TYR A 246 2.64 -19.65 17.58
N PHE A 247 1.80 -20.38 18.31
CA PHE A 247 2.23 -21.47 19.16
C PHE A 247 1.89 -22.82 18.52
N SER A 248 2.81 -23.77 18.62
CA SER A 248 2.58 -25.16 18.27
C SER A 248 3.16 -26.08 19.36
N ARG A 249 2.56 -27.26 19.54
CA ARG A 249 3.00 -28.25 20.47
C ARG A 249 3.92 -29.22 19.76
N ILE A 250 5.15 -29.34 20.22
CA ILE A 250 6.15 -30.26 19.65
C ILE A 250 6.21 -31.50 20.53
N ALA A 251 5.86 -32.63 19.93
CA ALA A 251 5.90 -33.90 20.61
C ALA A 251 7.35 -34.31 21.01
N GLY A 252 7.51 -34.90 22.14
CA GLY A 252 8.79 -35.46 22.56
C GLY A 252 9.20 -36.68 21.72
N ASP A 253 10.50 -36.87 21.52
CA ASP A 253 11.08 -37.97 20.74
C ASP A 253 11.61 -39.14 21.62
N GLY A 254 11.18 -39.20 22.86
CA GLY A 254 11.64 -40.15 23.87
C GLY A 254 12.98 -39.77 24.53
N LYS A 255 13.75 -38.87 23.94
CA LYS A 255 14.99 -38.29 24.49
C LYS A 255 14.79 -36.88 25.02
N LYS A 256 13.85 -36.12 24.41
CA LYS A 256 13.47 -34.77 24.83
C LYS A 256 12.00 -34.78 25.26
N PRO A 257 11.63 -34.02 26.30
CA PRO A 257 10.24 -33.84 26.70
C PRO A 257 9.50 -33.03 25.63
N GLU A 258 8.21 -33.16 25.65
CA GLU A 258 7.32 -32.32 24.91
C GLU A 258 7.47 -30.83 25.35
N PHE A 259 7.40 -29.87 24.38
CA PHE A 259 7.51 -28.47 24.68
C PHE A 259 6.62 -27.59 23.74
N TRP A 260 6.37 -26.37 24.17
CA TRP A 260 5.74 -25.36 23.32
C TRP A 260 6.77 -24.63 22.45
N GLN A 261 6.52 -24.59 21.15
CA GLN A 261 7.27 -23.79 20.20
C GLN A 261 6.53 -22.51 19.93
N LEU A 262 7.21 -21.36 20.07
CA LEU A 262 6.78 -20.06 19.57
C LEU A 262 7.43 -19.81 18.21
N SER A 263 6.64 -19.53 17.22
CA SER A 263 7.09 -19.12 15.88
C SER A 263 6.81 -17.64 15.67
N LEU A 264 7.86 -16.88 15.40
CA LEU A 264 7.81 -15.46 15.05
C LEU A 264 8.05 -15.31 13.56
N ARG A 265 7.03 -14.89 12.85
CA ARG A 265 7.09 -14.67 11.42
C ARG A 265 7.43 -13.21 11.13
N THR A 266 8.39 -13.02 10.26
CA THR A 266 8.71 -11.75 9.62
C THR A 266 8.45 -11.89 8.11
N ARG A 267 8.74 -10.87 7.34
CA ARG A 267 8.63 -10.93 5.88
C ARG A 267 9.60 -11.95 5.24
N SER A 268 10.83 -12.02 5.73
CA SER A 268 11.91 -12.83 5.13
C SER A 268 12.05 -14.23 5.69
N HIS A 269 11.61 -14.45 6.92
CA HIS A 269 11.78 -15.73 7.59
C HIS A 269 10.77 -15.94 8.73
N THR A 270 10.66 -17.18 9.21
CA THR A 270 10.02 -17.53 10.48
C THR A 270 11.08 -18.09 11.41
N ALA A 271 11.32 -17.41 12.52
CA ALA A 271 12.20 -17.90 13.59
C ALA A 271 11.40 -18.73 14.59
N HIS A 272 11.96 -19.87 15.00
CA HIS A 272 11.34 -20.80 15.92
C HIS A 272 12.08 -20.80 17.25
N TYR A 273 11.34 -20.67 18.34
CA TYR A 273 11.86 -20.64 19.69
C TYR A 273 11.17 -21.71 20.54
N GLN A 274 11.94 -22.43 21.37
CA GLN A 274 11.34 -23.11 22.50
C GLN A 274 10.79 -22.05 23.45
N TRP A 275 9.57 -22.26 23.94
CA TRP A 275 8.95 -21.38 24.90
C TRP A 275 9.17 -21.94 26.32
N ASP A 276 9.66 -21.09 27.22
CA ASP A 276 9.92 -21.36 28.63
C ASP A 276 10.84 -22.57 28.91
N PRO A 277 12.18 -22.40 28.88
CA PRO A 277 12.87 -21.11 28.65
C PRO A 277 12.93 -20.71 27.18
N ILE A 278 12.99 -19.39 26.91
CA ILE A 278 13.10 -18.89 25.56
C ILE A 278 14.46 -19.20 24.96
N GLN A 279 14.49 -20.05 23.95
CA GLN A 279 15.70 -20.42 23.21
C GLN A 279 15.39 -20.59 21.73
N LYS A 280 16.18 -19.95 20.84
CA LYS A 280 16.06 -20.18 19.40
C LYS A 280 16.43 -21.63 19.06
N ILE A 281 15.57 -22.33 18.34
CA ILE A 281 15.73 -23.71 17.93
C ILE A 281 15.82 -23.90 16.43
N GLY A 282 15.48 -22.88 15.65
CA GLY A 282 15.57 -22.96 14.19
C GLY A 282 15.01 -21.73 13.48
N GLU A 283 15.10 -21.78 12.17
CA GLU A 283 14.63 -20.72 11.29
C GLU A 283 14.21 -21.31 9.92
N THR A 284 13.11 -20.80 9.37
CA THR A 284 12.65 -21.12 8.02
C THR A 284 12.66 -19.87 7.18
N LYS A 285 13.45 -19.84 6.12
CA LYS A 285 13.48 -18.71 5.16
C LYS A 285 12.25 -18.75 4.27
N HIS A 286 11.69 -17.57 3.99
CA HIS A 286 10.58 -17.43 3.05
C HIS A 286 11.14 -17.20 1.63
N ILE A 287 10.44 -17.77 0.65
CA ILE A 287 10.68 -17.46 -0.76
C ILE A 287 9.92 -16.16 -1.05
N GLU A 288 10.65 -15.10 -1.38
CA GLU A 288 10.01 -13.87 -1.85
C GLU A 288 9.35 -14.11 -3.20
N PRO A 289 8.18 -13.47 -3.48
CA PRO A 289 7.56 -13.54 -4.79
C PRO A 289 8.55 -13.08 -5.88
N ILE A 290 8.78 -13.92 -6.87
CA ILE A 290 9.61 -13.57 -8.03
C ILE A 290 8.78 -12.61 -8.88
N LEU A 291 9.30 -11.39 -9.08
CA LEU A 291 8.76 -10.47 -10.08
C LEU A 291 9.10 -11.01 -11.47
N ASP A 292 8.18 -10.84 -12.41
CA ASP A 292 8.48 -11.12 -13.80
C ASP A 292 9.55 -10.15 -14.36
N ASP A 293 10.24 -10.55 -15.42
CA ASP A 293 11.35 -9.77 -16.01
C ASP A 293 10.87 -8.38 -16.46
N GLU A 294 9.65 -8.27 -16.96
CA GLU A 294 9.07 -6.98 -17.39
C GLU A 294 8.87 -6.04 -16.19
N ALA A 295 8.35 -6.55 -15.07
CA ALA A 295 8.18 -5.76 -13.85
C ALA A 295 9.53 -5.31 -13.30
N VAL A 296 10.56 -6.18 -13.35
CA VAL A 296 11.93 -5.83 -12.96
C VAL A 296 12.45 -4.70 -13.84
N GLN A 297 12.31 -4.79 -15.17
CA GLN A 297 12.76 -3.76 -16.11
C GLN A 297 12.04 -2.42 -15.89
N ARG A 298 10.71 -2.42 -15.72
CA ARG A 298 9.95 -1.21 -15.43
C ARG A 298 10.43 -0.54 -14.13
N ARG A 299 10.70 -1.31 -13.08
CA ARG A 299 11.21 -0.78 -11.81
C ARG A 299 12.63 -0.23 -11.94
N LEU A 300 13.50 -0.88 -12.68
CA LEU A 300 14.85 -0.35 -13.00
C LEU A 300 14.75 0.99 -13.73
N GLN A 301 13.86 1.08 -14.72
CA GLN A 301 13.59 2.33 -15.45
C GLN A 301 13.11 3.44 -14.52
N ALA A 302 12.22 3.14 -13.58
CA ALA A 302 11.62 4.09 -12.63
C ALA A 302 12.47 4.38 -11.39
N SER A 303 13.59 3.67 -11.17
CA SER A 303 14.43 3.83 -9.99
C SER A 303 15.28 5.10 -10.03
N ASN A 304 15.69 5.59 -8.85
CA ASN A 304 16.61 6.73 -8.69
C ASN A 304 16.12 8.01 -9.39
N ARG A 305 14.82 8.33 -9.22
CA ARG A 305 14.20 9.52 -9.81
C ARG A 305 14.07 10.64 -8.77
N PHE A 306 14.83 11.70 -8.99
CA PHE A 306 14.90 12.91 -8.15
C PHE A 306 14.33 14.06 -8.94
N GLY A 307 13.13 14.53 -8.58
CA GLY A 307 12.43 15.41 -9.49
C GLY A 307 11.61 16.52 -8.85
N LEU A 308 10.95 17.25 -9.72
CA LEU A 308 10.02 18.32 -9.34
C LEU A 308 8.75 18.27 -10.21
N TYR A 309 7.69 18.82 -9.64
CA TYR A 309 6.47 19.09 -10.36
C TYR A 309 6.62 20.34 -11.25
N LEU A 310 6.20 20.25 -12.50
CA LEU A 310 6.19 21.32 -13.46
C LEU A 310 4.76 21.59 -13.95
N ARG A 311 4.28 22.81 -13.78
CA ARG A 311 3.00 23.22 -14.34
C ARG A 311 3.05 23.24 -15.88
N PRO A 312 1.91 22.97 -16.56
CA PRO A 312 1.85 22.96 -18.02
C PRO A 312 2.34 24.25 -18.69
N ASP A 313 2.06 25.43 -18.07
CA ASP A 313 2.48 26.73 -18.60
C ASP A 313 4.00 27.01 -18.46
N TYR A 314 4.74 26.14 -17.76
CA TYR A 314 6.21 26.14 -17.70
C TYR A 314 6.85 25.11 -18.64
N ALA A 315 6.07 24.27 -19.30
CA ALA A 315 6.58 23.17 -20.13
C ALA A 315 6.94 23.60 -21.58
N SER A 316 7.16 24.89 -21.80
CA SER A 316 7.55 25.42 -23.13
C SER A 316 8.39 26.69 -23.03
N GLY A 317 9.11 27.00 -24.12
CA GLY A 317 9.87 28.25 -24.30
C GLY A 317 10.90 28.49 -23.19
N ARG A 318 11.21 29.77 -22.95
CA ARG A 318 12.21 30.21 -21.97
C ARG A 318 11.99 29.66 -20.56
N ARG A 319 10.74 29.53 -20.11
CA ARG A 319 10.42 29.00 -18.78
C ARG A 319 10.87 27.54 -18.63
N LEU A 320 10.73 26.74 -19.67
CA LEU A 320 11.25 25.37 -19.67
C LEU A 320 12.78 25.36 -19.61
N ASP A 321 13.43 26.16 -20.44
CA ASP A 321 14.90 26.22 -20.49
C ASP A 321 15.50 26.63 -19.13
N GLU A 322 14.90 27.61 -18.46
CA GLU A 322 15.27 28.04 -17.10
C GLU A 322 15.10 26.90 -16.08
N LYS A 323 14.02 26.10 -16.20
CA LYS A 323 13.80 24.94 -15.31
C LYS A 323 14.79 23.79 -15.56
N LEU A 324 15.07 23.50 -16.82
CA LEU A 324 16.05 22.46 -17.18
C LEU A 324 17.46 22.83 -16.70
N SER A 325 17.85 24.11 -16.82
CA SER A 325 19.13 24.61 -16.25
C SER A 325 19.14 24.49 -14.73
N PHE A 326 18.07 24.93 -14.05
CA PHE A 326 17.92 24.80 -12.59
C PHE A 326 18.03 23.34 -12.16
N MET A 327 17.39 22.42 -12.87
CA MET A 327 17.45 20.99 -12.55
C MET A 327 18.85 20.42 -12.67
N LYS A 328 19.54 20.75 -13.74
CA LYS A 328 20.94 20.34 -13.99
C LYS A 328 21.86 20.85 -12.87
N GLU A 329 21.74 22.12 -12.47
CA GLU A 329 22.53 22.73 -11.40
C GLU A 329 22.29 22.08 -10.02
N ASN A 330 21.11 21.49 -9.83
CA ASN A 330 20.70 20.93 -8.55
C ASN A 330 20.62 19.39 -8.54
N GLY A 331 21.15 18.71 -9.58
CA GLY A 331 21.20 17.25 -9.62
C GLY A 331 19.83 16.57 -9.76
N LEU A 332 18.80 17.28 -10.26
CA LEU A 332 17.50 16.72 -10.51
C LEU A 332 17.41 16.14 -11.91
N ASN A 333 16.80 14.96 -12.04
CA ASN A 333 16.76 14.19 -13.28
C ASN A 333 15.32 13.87 -13.76
N THR A 334 14.29 14.38 -13.09
CA THR A 334 12.90 13.97 -13.33
C THR A 334 11.93 15.14 -13.28
N ILE A 335 11.00 15.20 -14.24
CA ILE A 335 9.88 16.16 -14.23
C ILE A 335 8.57 15.38 -14.13
N VAL A 336 7.69 15.81 -13.23
CA VAL A 336 6.27 15.45 -13.24
C VAL A 336 5.49 16.59 -13.86
N VAL A 337 4.70 16.33 -14.89
CA VAL A 337 3.89 17.36 -15.58
C VAL A 337 2.45 16.88 -15.76
N ASP A 338 1.47 17.79 -15.53
CA ASP A 338 0.07 17.49 -15.77
C ASP A 338 -0.25 17.44 -17.27
N PHE A 339 -0.51 16.25 -17.79
CA PHE A 339 -1.14 16.08 -19.10
C PHE A 339 -2.67 16.03 -19.02
N LYS A 340 -3.22 15.75 -17.84
CA LYS A 340 -4.62 15.98 -17.49
C LYS A 340 -4.70 16.57 -16.09
N ASP A 341 -5.22 17.78 -15.95
CA ASP A 341 -5.29 18.53 -14.70
C ASP A 341 -6.51 18.13 -13.84
N ASP A 342 -6.63 18.70 -12.63
CA ASP A 342 -7.70 18.41 -11.67
C ASP A 342 -9.06 19.08 -12.00
N SER A 343 -9.12 19.85 -13.08
CA SER A 343 -10.36 20.32 -13.70
C SER A 343 -10.78 19.45 -14.90
N GLY A 344 -9.98 18.45 -15.25
CA GLY A 344 -10.22 17.54 -16.38
C GLY A 344 -9.74 18.07 -17.73
N TYR A 345 -8.94 19.16 -17.77
CA TYR A 345 -8.37 19.64 -19.00
C TYR A 345 -7.13 18.86 -19.43
N ILE A 346 -7.10 18.48 -20.70
CA ILE A 346 -5.93 17.90 -21.38
C ILE A 346 -5.03 19.04 -21.84
N THR A 347 -3.81 19.05 -21.39
CA THR A 347 -2.87 20.17 -21.55
C THR A 347 -2.06 20.14 -22.84
N TYR A 348 -2.21 19.11 -23.65
CA TYR A 348 -1.57 18.93 -24.96
C TYR A 348 -2.60 18.71 -26.07
N ASN A 349 -2.19 18.80 -27.32
CA ASN A 349 -3.06 18.52 -28.46
C ASN A 349 -3.21 17.02 -28.69
N THR A 350 -4.18 16.41 -28.02
CA THR A 350 -4.48 14.97 -28.14
C THR A 350 -5.06 14.61 -29.51
N SER A 351 -4.75 13.43 -30.02
CA SER A 351 -5.36 12.87 -31.24
C SER A 351 -6.76 12.28 -30.95
N LEU A 352 -7.07 11.93 -29.70
CA LEU A 352 -8.32 11.30 -29.31
C LEU A 352 -9.53 12.21 -29.56
N SER A 353 -10.61 11.64 -30.08
CA SER A 353 -11.85 12.36 -30.42
C SER A 353 -12.66 12.74 -29.17
N PHE A 354 -12.76 11.84 -28.18
CA PHE A 354 -13.62 12.04 -27.02
C PHE A 354 -13.23 13.25 -26.16
N PRO A 355 -11.95 13.48 -25.80
CA PRO A 355 -11.56 14.72 -25.11
C PRO A 355 -11.95 16.00 -25.85
N LYS A 356 -11.87 16.00 -27.19
CA LYS A 356 -12.29 17.11 -28.03
C LYS A 356 -13.80 17.30 -27.97
N GLN A 357 -14.57 16.22 -28.07
CA GLN A 357 -16.03 16.22 -27.98
C GLN A 357 -16.56 16.81 -26.68
N ILE A 358 -15.94 16.51 -25.56
CA ILE A 358 -16.35 17.03 -24.24
C ILE A 358 -15.75 18.41 -23.91
N GLY A 359 -15.03 19.04 -24.87
CA GLY A 359 -14.38 20.33 -24.66
C GLY A 359 -13.28 20.31 -23.58
N ALA A 360 -12.60 19.16 -23.40
CA ALA A 360 -11.56 19.01 -22.39
C ALA A 360 -10.17 19.46 -22.86
N VAL A 361 -9.97 19.77 -24.16
CA VAL A 361 -8.63 20.09 -24.65
C VAL A 361 -8.31 21.58 -24.43
N ARG A 362 -7.25 21.84 -23.65
CA ARG A 362 -6.65 23.16 -23.44
C ARG A 362 -5.15 23.04 -23.70
N SER A 363 -4.75 22.95 -24.96
CA SER A 363 -3.35 22.72 -25.33
C SER A 363 -2.45 23.87 -24.88
N GLN A 364 -1.60 23.60 -23.91
CA GLN A 364 -0.58 24.49 -23.36
C GLN A 364 0.83 23.97 -23.66
N ILE A 365 0.95 22.66 -23.92
CA ILE A 365 2.21 21.95 -24.12
C ILE A 365 2.30 21.49 -25.58
N ASN A 366 3.35 21.90 -26.28
CA ASN A 366 3.79 21.18 -27.47
C ASN A 366 4.53 19.91 -27.01
N ILE A 367 3.82 18.81 -26.87
CA ILE A 367 4.34 17.59 -26.25
C ILE A 367 5.57 17.03 -26.96
N ARG A 368 5.62 17.10 -28.30
CA ARG A 368 6.76 16.59 -29.07
C ARG A 368 8.03 17.42 -28.85
N GLU A 369 7.92 18.73 -28.81
CA GLU A 369 9.01 19.64 -28.49
C GLU A 369 9.47 19.49 -27.05
N PHE A 370 8.52 19.40 -26.10
CA PHE A 370 8.80 19.19 -24.69
C PHE A 370 9.59 17.90 -24.45
N LEU A 371 9.11 16.76 -24.98
CA LEU A 371 9.78 15.47 -24.84
C LEU A 371 11.14 15.46 -25.51
N LYS A 372 11.30 16.09 -26.68
CA LYS A 372 12.59 16.25 -27.32
C LYS A 372 13.60 16.99 -26.43
N LYS A 373 13.20 18.15 -25.87
CA LYS A 373 14.06 18.93 -24.94
C LYS A 373 14.37 18.16 -23.68
N ALA A 374 13.39 17.49 -23.08
CA ALA A 374 13.61 16.64 -21.91
C ALA A 374 14.65 15.55 -22.18
N LYS A 375 14.56 14.87 -23.32
CA LYS A 375 15.52 13.84 -23.73
C LYS A 375 16.93 14.40 -23.95
N GLU A 376 17.06 15.56 -24.61
CA GLU A 376 18.35 16.25 -24.82
C GLU A 376 19.03 16.57 -23.49
N HIS A 377 18.25 16.89 -22.44
CA HIS A 377 18.75 17.16 -21.09
C HIS A 377 18.81 15.92 -20.19
N ARG A 378 18.52 14.70 -20.70
CA ARG A 378 18.46 13.43 -19.95
C ARG A 378 17.48 13.48 -18.79
N ILE A 379 16.35 14.17 -18.97
CA ILE A 379 15.26 14.26 -18.00
C ILE A 379 14.24 13.17 -18.25
N TYR A 380 13.93 12.42 -17.21
CA TYR A 380 12.85 11.44 -17.15
C TYR A 380 11.50 12.16 -16.99
N VAL A 381 10.54 11.86 -17.83
CA VAL A 381 9.25 12.54 -17.86
C VAL A 381 8.16 11.63 -17.30
N ILE A 382 7.54 12.07 -16.22
CA ILE A 382 6.37 11.46 -15.60
C ILE A 382 5.12 12.24 -16.05
N GLY A 383 4.26 11.57 -16.79
CA GLY A 383 2.98 12.14 -17.23
C GLY A 383 1.88 11.95 -16.18
N ARG A 384 1.52 13.02 -15.46
CA ARG A 384 0.48 12.95 -14.43
C ARG A 384 -0.91 13.14 -15.05
N LEU A 385 -1.81 12.21 -14.71
CA LEU A 385 -3.22 12.19 -15.08
C LEU A 385 -4.08 12.17 -13.81
N VAL A 386 -4.88 13.20 -13.61
CA VAL A 386 -5.89 13.26 -12.55
C VAL A 386 -7.12 12.47 -12.99
N VAL A 387 -7.52 11.41 -12.23
CA VAL A 387 -8.46 10.41 -12.72
C VAL A 387 -9.91 10.74 -12.36
N PHE A 388 -10.29 10.71 -11.08
CA PHE A 388 -11.69 10.79 -10.66
C PHE A 388 -12.16 12.19 -10.25
N LYS A 389 -11.27 13.15 -10.13
CA LYS A 389 -11.61 14.58 -9.98
C LYS A 389 -11.54 15.24 -11.33
N ASP A 390 -12.68 15.42 -12.00
CA ASP A 390 -12.76 15.83 -13.40
C ASP A 390 -14.04 16.60 -13.67
N GLU A 391 -13.97 17.92 -13.76
CA GLU A 391 -15.13 18.78 -14.04
C GLU A 391 -15.68 18.57 -15.45
N ARG A 392 -14.81 18.35 -16.46
CA ARG A 392 -15.22 18.21 -17.86
C ARG A 392 -16.06 16.95 -18.04
N LEU A 393 -15.59 15.83 -17.51
CA LEU A 393 -16.29 14.56 -17.56
C LEU A 393 -17.53 14.55 -16.64
N TYR A 394 -17.44 15.19 -15.45
CA TYR A 394 -18.56 15.35 -14.53
C TYR A 394 -19.77 16.03 -15.19
N ARG A 395 -19.54 17.11 -15.96
CA ARG A 395 -20.62 17.90 -16.61
C ARG A 395 -21.14 17.27 -17.91
N TYR A 396 -20.48 16.24 -18.43
CA TYR A 396 -20.85 15.63 -19.71
C TYR A 396 -22.24 14.97 -19.66
N GLN A 397 -23.06 15.19 -20.72
CA GLN A 397 -24.37 14.57 -20.92
C GLN A 397 -25.25 14.55 -19.65
N ASN A 398 -25.62 15.73 -19.16
CA ASN A 398 -26.43 15.86 -17.94
C ASN A 398 -25.82 15.16 -16.73
N CYS A 399 -24.51 15.25 -16.56
CA CYS A 399 -23.77 14.66 -15.47
C CYS A 399 -23.86 13.11 -15.42
N LYS A 400 -23.80 12.45 -16.58
CA LYS A 400 -23.85 11.00 -16.72
C LYS A 400 -22.86 10.30 -15.78
N TYR A 401 -21.64 10.80 -15.70
CA TYR A 401 -20.55 10.17 -14.95
C TYR A 401 -20.41 10.67 -13.52
N ALA A 402 -21.17 11.70 -13.11
CA ALA A 402 -21.05 12.30 -11.78
C ALA A 402 -21.49 11.36 -10.65
N ILE A 403 -20.89 11.52 -9.48
CA ILE A 403 -21.47 11.03 -8.22
C ILE A 403 -22.80 11.77 -7.99
N TRP A 404 -23.79 11.11 -7.40
CA TRP A 404 -25.11 11.68 -7.16
C TRP A 404 -25.40 11.87 -5.67
N ASP A 405 -26.24 12.84 -5.36
CA ASP A 405 -26.75 13.11 -4.05
C ASP A 405 -28.15 12.47 -3.92
N HIS A 406 -28.28 11.47 -3.03
CA HIS A 406 -29.55 10.74 -2.89
C HIS A 406 -30.66 11.55 -2.23
N LYS A 407 -30.33 12.62 -1.47
CA LYS A 407 -31.32 13.47 -0.84
C LYS A 407 -31.95 14.45 -1.83
N THR A 408 -31.14 15.00 -2.74
CA THR A 408 -31.59 16.01 -3.68
C THR A 408 -31.93 15.44 -5.05
N GLY A 409 -31.48 14.23 -5.38
CA GLY A 409 -31.61 13.64 -6.72
C GLY A 409 -30.82 14.41 -7.79
N LYS A 410 -29.78 15.15 -7.41
CA LYS A 410 -28.93 15.96 -8.27
C LYS A 410 -27.48 15.43 -8.26
N PRO A 411 -26.64 15.86 -9.19
CA PRO A 411 -25.19 15.59 -9.12
C PRO A 411 -24.60 16.08 -7.80
N TRP A 412 -23.84 15.23 -7.14
CA TRP A 412 -23.20 15.52 -5.85
C TRP A 412 -21.99 16.44 -6.05
N GLY A 413 -21.72 17.31 -5.10
CA GLY A 413 -20.54 18.17 -5.10
C GLY A 413 -20.22 18.73 -3.72
N HIS A 414 -18.98 19.18 -3.56
CA HIS A 414 -18.55 19.93 -2.40
C HIS A 414 -18.83 21.42 -2.62
N PHE A 415 -19.77 21.96 -1.87
CA PHE A 415 -20.17 23.37 -1.96
C PHE A 415 -19.63 24.14 -0.75
N VAL A 416 -19.06 25.31 -1.01
CA VAL A 416 -18.58 26.24 0.02
C VAL A 416 -19.27 27.60 -0.10
N LYS A 417 -19.54 28.22 1.03
CA LYS A 417 -19.98 29.61 1.07
C LYS A 417 -18.83 30.54 0.69
N THR A 418 -19.06 31.48 -0.19
CA THR A 418 -18.13 32.54 -0.54
C THR A 418 -18.88 33.84 -0.77
N THR A 419 -18.17 34.97 -0.84
CA THR A 419 -18.75 36.26 -1.15
C THR A 419 -18.46 36.59 -2.61
N ASP A 420 -19.51 36.96 -3.37
CA ASP A 420 -19.37 37.40 -4.75
C ASP A 420 -18.83 38.86 -4.83
N VAL A 421 -18.61 39.35 -6.05
CA VAL A 421 -18.10 40.72 -6.30
C VAL A 421 -19.05 41.81 -5.81
N SER A 422 -20.32 41.48 -5.59
CA SER A 422 -21.35 42.40 -5.10
C SER A 422 -21.55 42.32 -3.58
N GLY A 423 -20.74 41.51 -2.86
CA GLY A 423 -20.84 41.36 -1.41
C GLY A 423 -21.89 40.33 -0.95
N ASN A 424 -22.56 39.63 -1.87
CA ASN A 424 -23.59 38.62 -1.53
C ASN A 424 -22.94 37.27 -1.17
N THR A 425 -23.54 36.57 -0.19
CA THR A 425 -23.17 35.20 0.10
C THR A 425 -23.70 34.25 -0.98
N VAL A 426 -22.79 33.56 -1.68
CA VAL A 426 -23.12 32.58 -2.71
C VAL A 426 -22.51 31.22 -2.36
N TRP A 427 -23.16 30.15 -2.84
CA TRP A 427 -22.61 28.80 -2.73
C TRP A 427 -21.91 28.45 -4.03
N VAL A 428 -20.64 28.09 -3.93
CA VAL A 428 -19.82 27.69 -5.09
C VAL A 428 -19.37 26.25 -4.93
N GLN A 429 -19.61 25.44 -5.96
CA GLN A 429 -19.06 24.08 -6.01
C GLN A 429 -17.55 24.16 -6.27
N ARG A 430 -16.77 23.51 -5.39
CA ARG A 430 -15.30 23.50 -5.44
C ARG A 430 -14.72 22.23 -6.06
N GLU A 431 -15.45 21.13 -5.97
CA GLU A 431 -14.96 19.83 -6.45
C GLU A 431 -16.01 19.13 -7.29
N PHE A 432 -15.54 18.50 -8.34
CA PHE A 432 -16.34 17.80 -9.34
C PHE A 432 -15.81 16.37 -9.45
N TRP A 433 -16.54 15.42 -8.90
CA TRP A 433 -16.13 14.02 -8.81
C TRP A 433 -16.98 13.14 -9.71
N VAL A 434 -16.32 12.36 -10.57
CA VAL A 434 -16.96 11.30 -11.34
C VAL A 434 -17.03 10.03 -10.50
N ASP A 435 -17.98 9.14 -10.83
CA ASP A 435 -18.21 7.89 -10.10
C ASP A 435 -17.06 6.89 -10.37
N PRO A 436 -16.23 6.54 -9.36
CA PRO A 436 -15.08 5.65 -9.57
C PRO A 436 -15.46 4.21 -9.94
N TYR A 437 -16.73 3.83 -9.84
CA TYR A 437 -17.21 2.51 -10.28
C TYR A 437 -17.52 2.44 -11.77
N HIS A 438 -17.45 3.55 -12.51
CA HIS A 438 -17.84 3.59 -13.91
C HIS A 438 -16.70 3.21 -14.86
N ALA A 439 -16.86 2.09 -15.59
CA ALA A 439 -15.83 1.58 -16.49
C ALA A 439 -15.45 2.54 -17.64
N ASP A 440 -16.43 3.30 -18.21
CA ASP A 440 -16.12 4.29 -19.25
C ASP A 440 -15.17 5.40 -18.76
N VAL A 441 -15.22 5.74 -17.44
CA VAL A 441 -14.30 6.70 -16.84
C VAL A 441 -12.87 6.13 -16.81
N TRP A 442 -12.77 4.81 -16.54
CA TRP A 442 -11.48 4.12 -16.59
C TRP A 442 -10.92 4.11 -18.01
N ASP A 443 -11.74 3.72 -18.99
CA ASP A 443 -11.34 3.63 -20.40
C ASP A 443 -10.88 4.96 -20.95
N TYR A 444 -11.56 6.04 -20.58
CA TYR A 444 -11.15 7.39 -20.93
C TYR A 444 -9.74 7.73 -20.44
N ASN A 445 -9.46 7.51 -19.15
CA ASN A 445 -8.16 7.83 -18.58
C ASN A 445 -7.04 6.88 -19.06
N ILE A 446 -7.36 5.60 -19.28
CA ILE A 446 -6.40 4.62 -19.82
C ILE A 446 -6.08 4.93 -21.29
N SER A 447 -7.05 5.37 -22.12
CA SER A 447 -6.78 5.76 -23.50
C SER A 447 -5.85 6.98 -23.60
N LEU A 448 -5.98 7.94 -22.70
CA LEU A 448 -5.03 9.07 -22.58
C LEU A 448 -3.62 8.58 -22.19
N ALA A 449 -3.55 7.66 -21.22
CA ALA A 449 -2.29 7.07 -20.80
C ALA A 449 -1.58 6.32 -21.94
N GLN A 450 -2.32 5.54 -22.74
CA GLN A 450 -1.80 4.84 -23.92
C GLN A 450 -1.32 5.80 -25.00
N GLU A 451 -2.02 6.91 -25.23
CA GLU A 451 -1.56 7.96 -26.15
C GLU A 451 -0.25 8.58 -25.68
N LEU A 452 -0.12 8.92 -24.38
CA LEU A 452 1.11 9.47 -23.80
C LEU A 452 2.28 8.48 -23.88
N GLU A 453 2.05 7.21 -23.61
CA GLU A 453 3.03 6.13 -23.81
C GLU A 453 3.50 6.10 -25.27
N SER A 454 2.58 6.13 -26.24
CA SER A 454 2.89 6.11 -27.67
C SER A 454 3.68 7.35 -28.13
N LEU A 455 3.52 8.48 -27.45
CA LEU A 455 4.26 9.72 -27.70
C LEU A 455 5.66 9.73 -27.07
N GLY A 456 5.96 8.76 -26.20
CA GLY A 456 7.28 8.59 -25.58
C GLY A 456 7.43 9.21 -24.21
N VAL A 457 6.35 9.33 -23.45
CA VAL A 457 6.39 9.64 -22.01
C VAL A 457 6.96 8.43 -21.26
N ASP A 458 7.92 8.65 -20.35
CA ASP A 458 8.67 7.57 -19.71
C ASP A 458 7.89 6.80 -18.65
N GLU A 459 6.95 7.46 -17.96
CA GLU A 459 6.14 6.89 -16.88
C GLU A 459 4.76 7.58 -16.83
N ILE A 460 3.71 6.81 -16.53
CA ILE A 460 2.36 7.35 -16.31
C ILE A 460 2.08 7.38 -14.80
N GLN A 461 1.72 8.55 -14.29
CA GLN A 461 1.31 8.74 -12.91
C GLN A 461 -0.18 9.00 -12.82
N PHE A 462 -0.89 8.13 -12.10
CA PHE A 462 -2.31 8.34 -11.80
C PHE A 462 -2.48 8.99 -10.44
N ASP A 463 -3.07 10.17 -10.41
CA ASP A 463 -3.46 10.87 -9.20
C ASP A 463 -4.98 10.94 -9.06
N TYR A 464 -5.46 11.26 -7.86
CA TYR A 464 -6.88 11.23 -7.50
C TYR A 464 -7.57 9.91 -7.82
N ILE A 465 -6.83 8.79 -7.75
CA ILE A 465 -7.43 7.45 -7.74
C ILE A 465 -7.91 7.13 -6.33
N ARG A 466 -8.98 7.82 -5.98
CA ARG A 466 -9.64 7.76 -4.69
C ARG A 466 -11.08 8.28 -4.77
N PHE A 467 -11.83 8.04 -3.74
CA PHE A 467 -13.15 8.64 -3.53
C PHE A 467 -13.01 10.04 -2.90
N PRO A 468 -14.03 10.91 -3.02
CA PRO A 468 -14.00 12.23 -2.40
C PRO A 468 -13.82 12.16 -0.89
N THR A 469 -13.19 13.20 -0.35
CA THR A 469 -12.84 13.33 1.08
C THR A 469 -13.50 14.55 1.73
N ASP A 470 -14.04 15.44 0.94
CA ASP A 470 -14.63 16.72 1.37
C ASP A 470 -16.10 16.79 0.96
N GLY A 471 -16.87 17.67 1.59
CA GLY A 471 -18.30 17.80 1.39
C GLY A 471 -19.15 16.87 2.26
N ASP A 472 -20.46 16.84 2.04
CA ASP A 472 -21.37 15.92 2.76
C ASP A 472 -21.34 14.53 2.12
N LEU A 473 -20.35 13.72 2.51
CA LEU A 473 -20.16 12.37 2.00
C LEU A 473 -21.32 11.43 2.34
N SER A 474 -22.15 11.77 3.35
CA SER A 474 -23.29 10.94 3.74
C SER A 474 -24.37 10.91 2.67
N THR A 475 -24.42 11.92 1.79
CA THR A 475 -25.41 12.01 0.71
C THR A 475 -24.92 11.42 -0.62
N ALA A 476 -23.60 11.14 -0.71
CA ALA A 476 -22.98 10.65 -1.95
C ALA A 476 -23.47 9.24 -2.32
N THR A 477 -23.98 9.08 -3.53
CA THR A 477 -24.46 7.81 -4.09
C THR A 477 -23.72 7.48 -5.37
N TYR A 478 -23.26 6.24 -5.44
CA TYR A 478 -22.48 5.70 -6.56
C TYR A 478 -23.39 4.81 -7.41
N ARG A 479 -23.88 5.34 -8.52
CA ARG A 479 -24.90 4.70 -9.38
C ARG A 479 -24.40 3.46 -10.12
N TYR A 480 -23.08 3.38 -10.31
CA TYR A 480 -22.44 2.29 -11.06
C TYR A 480 -21.81 1.22 -10.16
N ARG A 481 -22.00 1.37 -8.84
CA ARG A 481 -21.54 0.40 -7.86
C ARG A 481 -22.31 -0.93 -8.02
N ARG A 482 -21.61 -2.01 -8.31
CA ARG A 482 -22.20 -3.36 -8.31
C ARG A 482 -22.45 -3.84 -6.88
N LYS A 483 -23.45 -4.70 -6.71
CA LYS A 483 -23.75 -5.33 -5.41
C LYS A 483 -22.50 -6.09 -4.91
N GLY A 484 -22.13 -5.88 -3.67
CA GLY A 484 -20.96 -6.50 -3.04
C GLY A 484 -19.62 -5.83 -3.30
N MET A 485 -19.52 -4.84 -4.22
CA MET A 485 -18.28 -4.07 -4.41
C MET A 485 -18.06 -3.09 -3.26
N GLU A 486 -16.81 -3.03 -2.80
CA GLU A 486 -16.30 -1.98 -1.92
C GLU A 486 -15.57 -0.90 -2.71
N LYS A 487 -15.21 0.22 -2.06
CA LYS A 487 -14.48 1.31 -2.71
C LYS A 487 -13.13 0.84 -3.28
N VAL A 488 -12.41 0.05 -2.50
CA VAL A 488 -11.12 -0.51 -2.92
C VAL A 488 -11.23 -1.38 -4.16
N ASP A 489 -12.34 -2.13 -4.33
CA ASP A 489 -12.54 -3.02 -5.48
C ASP A 489 -12.63 -2.23 -6.81
N ALA A 490 -13.25 -1.05 -6.78
CA ALA A 490 -13.30 -0.17 -7.95
C ALA A 490 -11.90 0.34 -8.34
N LEU A 491 -11.11 0.77 -7.35
CA LEU A 491 -9.77 1.28 -7.58
C LEU A 491 -8.81 0.16 -8.00
N GLU A 492 -8.91 -1.03 -7.40
CA GLU A 492 -8.19 -2.23 -7.83
C GLU A 492 -8.51 -2.59 -9.28
N SER A 493 -9.81 -2.55 -9.65
CA SER A 493 -10.27 -2.82 -11.02
C SER A 493 -9.68 -1.85 -12.03
N PHE A 494 -9.65 -0.56 -11.71
CA PHE A 494 -9.02 0.46 -12.54
C PHE A 494 -7.52 0.19 -12.74
N LEU A 495 -6.79 -0.07 -11.65
CA LEU A 495 -5.33 -0.30 -11.72
C LEU A 495 -4.99 -1.61 -12.45
N ARG A 496 -5.76 -2.68 -12.23
CA ARG A 496 -5.61 -3.96 -12.97
C ARG A 496 -5.79 -3.72 -14.47
N LYS A 497 -6.83 -2.97 -14.86
CA LYS A 497 -7.09 -2.63 -16.27
C LYS A 497 -5.99 -1.74 -16.87
N ALA A 498 -5.53 -0.75 -16.12
CA ALA A 498 -4.44 0.13 -16.54
C ALA A 498 -3.13 -0.64 -16.73
N ARG A 499 -2.76 -1.54 -15.78
CA ARG A 499 -1.55 -2.36 -15.90
C ARG A 499 -1.59 -3.29 -17.11
N ALA A 500 -2.74 -3.88 -17.40
CA ALA A 500 -2.91 -4.73 -18.59
C ALA A 500 -2.77 -3.96 -19.92
N ALA A 501 -3.06 -2.65 -19.90
CA ALA A 501 -3.09 -1.81 -21.10
C ALA A 501 -1.79 -1.06 -21.40
N LEU A 502 -0.90 -0.91 -20.41
CA LEU A 502 0.33 -0.10 -20.50
C LEU A 502 1.58 -0.96 -20.39
N ARG A 503 2.68 -0.52 -20.99
CA ARG A 503 4.01 -1.17 -20.91
C ARG A 503 5.01 -0.36 -20.10
N VAL A 504 4.88 0.97 -20.11
CA VAL A 504 5.72 1.86 -19.29
C VAL A 504 5.44 1.69 -17.80
N PRO A 505 6.36 2.13 -16.92
CA PRO A 505 6.11 2.20 -15.50
C PRO A 505 4.83 2.98 -15.16
N ILE A 506 4.07 2.47 -14.19
CA ILE A 506 2.91 3.14 -13.62
C ILE A 506 3.27 3.58 -12.20
N SER A 507 3.03 4.84 -11.89
CA SER A 507 3.05 5.35 -10.52
C SER A 507 1.68 5.85 -10.07
N THR A 508 1.50 5.95 -8.75
CA THR A 508 0.26 6.48 -8.16
C THR A 508 0.51 7.28 -6.90
N ASP A 509 -0.29 8.33 -6.72
CA ASP A 509 -0.24 9.23 -5.58
C ASP A 509 -1.21 8.75 -4.50
N LEU A 510 -0.70 8.53 -3.28
CA LEU A 510 -1.49 8.13 -2.13
C LEU A 510 -1.36 9.14 -0.98
N TYR A 511 -2.44 9.27 -0.21
CA TYR A 511 -2.34 10.01 1.05
C TYR A 511 -1.30 9.37 1.96
N GLY A 512 -0.49 10.19 2.64
CA GLY A 512 0.58 9.71 3.50
C GLY A 512 0.10 8.73 4.59
N PHE A 513 -1.05 8.98 5.21
CA PHE A 513 -1.66 8.05 6.16
C PHE A 513 -2.05 6.69 5.55
N ASN A 514 -2.42 6.64 4.27
CA ASN A 514 -2.77 5.39 3.60
C ASN A 514 -1.55 4.52 3.27
N CYS A 515 -0.34 5.09 3.41
CA CYS A 515 0.93 4.37 3.30
C CYS A 515 1.59 4.17 4.68
N TRP A 516 0.98 4.68 5.76
CA TRP A 516 1.49 4.58 7.12
C TRP A 516 1.01 3.32 7.84
N PHE A 517 -0.22 2.91 7.55
CA PHE A 517 -0.86 1.73 8.13
C PHE A 517 -1.31 0.78 7.02
N ASN A 518 -1.23 -0.53 7.29
CA ASN A 518 -1.80 -1.54 6.39
C ASN A 518 -3.32 -1.58 6.57
N MET A 519 -4.03 -0.78 5.80
CA MET A 519 -5.47 -0.63 5.93
C MET A 519 -6.17 -0.21 4.64
N ASP A 520 -7.47 -0.54 4.53
CA ASP A 520 -8.38 0.13 3.61
C ASP A 520 -8.75 1.51 4.15
N SER A 521 -8.39 2.54 3.44
CA SER A 521 -8.81 3.86 3.82
C SER A 521 -10.26 4.14 3.44
N TRP A 522 -10.89 5.07 4.15
CA TRP A 522 -12.25 5.49 3.87
C TRP A 522 -12.44 6.11 2.47
N ASN A 523 -11.37 6.55 1.84
CA ASN A 523 -11.34 7.03 0.46
C ASN A 523 -11.07 5.92 -0.57
N GLY A 524 -10.96 4.65 -0.15
CA GLY A 524 -10.77 3.47 -1.00
C GLY A 524 -9.32 3.14 -1.34
N GLN A 525 -8.34 3.97 -0.98
CA GLN A 525 -6.94 3.65 -1.22
C GLN A 525 -6.47 2.55 -0.26
N ASN A 526 -5.80 1.54 -0.80
CA ASN A 526 -5.11 0.49 -0.05
C ASN A 526 -3.75 0.24 -0.69
N MET A 527 -2.69 0.54 0.02
CA MET A 527 -1.34 0.45 -0.50
C MET A 527 -0.92 -0.98 -0.86
N ALA A 528 -1.23 -1.97 -0.02
CA ALA A 528 -0.89 -3.36 -0.26
C ALA A 528 -1.54 -3.91 -1.54
N ILE A 529 -2.78 -3.50 -1.83
CA ILE A 529 -3.50 -3.87 -3.05
C ILE A 529 -2.92 -3.12 -4.26
N PHE A 530 -2.70 -1.80 -4.13
CA PHE A 530 -2.19 -0.99 -5.24
C PHE A 530 -0.80 -1.45 -5.71
N SER A 531 0.07 -1.84 -4.75
CA SER A 531 1.42 -2.34 -5.05
C SER A 531 1.46 -3.59 -5.94
N LYS A 532 0.33 -4.28 -6.15
CA LYS A 532 0.23 -5.41 -7.10
C LYS A 532 0.24 -4.96 -8.57
N TYR A 533 -0.17 -3.73 -8.85
CA TYR A 533 -0.46 -3.25 -10.20
C TYR A 533 0.39 -2.07 -10.64
N VAL A 534 1.09 -1.39 -9.71
CA VAL A 534 1.91 -0.22 -10.02
C VAL A 534 3.37 -0.47 -9.69
N ASP A 535 4.26 0.14 -10.48
CA ASP A 535 5.71 -0.02 -10.32
C ASP A 535 6.26 0.94 -9.24
N VAL A 536 5.56 2.05 -9.00
CA VAL A 536 5.95 3.08 -8.02
C VAL A 536 4.74 3.57 -7.22
N ILE A 537 4.90 3.66 -5.90
CA ILE A 537 3.97 4.36 -5.01
C ILE A 537 4.59 5.70 -4.62
N CYS A 538 3.82 6.78 -4.73
CA CYS A 538 4.25 8.14 -4.40
C CYS A 538 3.45 8.67 -3.19
N PRO A 539 3.87 8.38 -1.94
CA PRO A 539 3.17 8.85 -0.77
C PRO A 539 3.31 10.37 -0.59
N MET A 540 2.22 11.03 -0.24
CA MET A 540 2.19 12.46 0.09
C MET A 540 2.38 12.66 1.60
N TYR A 541 3.62 12.51 2.10
CA TYR A 541 3.97 12.63 3.52
C TYR A 541 4.10 14.09 3.99
N TYR A 542 3.32 15.01 3.43
CA TYR A 542 3.39 16.43 3.79
C TYR A 542 3.19 16.65 5.29
N PRO A 543 4.22 17.11 6.06
CA PRO A 543 4.11 17.23 7.51
C PRO A 543 2.98 18.16 7.97
N SER A 544 2.62 19.16 7.14
CA SER A 544 1.50 20.06 7.40
C SER A 544 0.13 19.39 7.32
N HIS A 545 0.02 18.22 6.69
CA HIS A 545 -1.23 17.44 6.54
C HIS A 545 -1.40 16.36 7.61
N PHE A 546 -0.36 16.10 8.39
CA PHE A 546 -0.48 15.25 9.58
C PHE A 546 -1.00 16.04 10.77
N PRO A 547 -1.85 15.47 11.64
CA PRO A 547 -2.31 16.15 12.84
C PRO A 547 -1.14 16.70 13.66
N SER A 548 -1.26 17.90 14.22
CA SER A 548 -0.18 18.55 14.96
C SER A 548 0.28 17.75 16.19
N ALA A 549 -0.61 16.97 16.78
CA ALA A 549 -0.31 16.08 17.90
C ALA A 549 0.40 14.77 17.49
N PHE A 550 0.45 14.45 16.18
CA PHE A 550 1.13 13.26 15.69
C PHE A 550 2.64 13.45 15.71
N MET A 551 3.38 12.61 16.45
CA MET A 551 4.84 12.69 16.64
C MET A 551 5.33 14.05 17.17
N LYS A 552 4.55 14.72 18.01
CA LYS A 552 4.79 16.08 18.51
C LYS A 552 6.10 16.22 19.30
N GLU A 553 6.52 15.16 19.99
CA GLU A 553 7.68 15.18 20.89
C GLU A 553 9.03 15.42 20.18
N SER A 554 9.08 15.21 18.85
CA SER A 554 10.33 15.28 18.07
C SER A 554 10.79 16.69 17.72
N GLY A 555 10.03 17.75 18.01
CA GLY A 555 10.30 19.10 17.47
C GLY A 555 10.01 19.18 15.95
N TYR A 556 9.84 20.40 15.43
CA TYR A 556 9.22 20.60 14.11
C TYR A 556 10.03 20.03 12.92
N LEU A 557 11.33 20.33 12.83
CA LEU A 557 12.19 19.88 11.75
C LEU A 557 12.48 18.37 11.83
N GLU A 558 12.74 17.88 13.04
CA GLU A 558 12.98 16.46 13.26
C GLU A 558 11.70 15.65 13.05
N ARG A 559 10.53 16.18 13.43
CA ARG A 559 9.24 15.56 13.11
C ARG A 559 9.06 15.36 11.60
N ALA A 560 9.44 16.36 10.79
CA ALA A 560 9.39 16.23 9.34
C ALA A 560 10.29 15.09 8.85
N ARG A 561 11.53 14.98 9.33
CA ARG A 561 12.44 13.87 9.00
C ARG A 561 11.86 12.52 9.40
N GLN A 562 11.33 12.41 10.62
CA GLN A 562 10.77 11.16 11.14
C GLN A 562 9.52 10.72 10.38
N ILE A 563 8.65 11.64 9.96
CA ILE A 563 7.48 11.32 9.14
C ILE A 563 7.93 10.67 7.82
N TYR A 564 8.91 11.23 7.14
CA TYR A 564 9.41 10.66 5.89
C TYR A 564 10.14 9.34 6.10
N ARG A 565 11.04 9.27 7.10
CA ARG A 565 11.80 8.05 7.41
C ARG A 565 10.89 6.89 7.75
N GLN A 566 10.02 7.08 8.74
CA GLN A 566 9.13 6.01 9.19
C GLN A 566 8.05 5.70 8.15
N GLY A 567 7.50 6.72 7.48
CA GLY A 567 6.50 6.53 6.45
C GLY A 567 7.03 5.73 5.27
N THR A 568 8.22 6.05 4.77
CA THR A 568 8.85 5.33 3.65
C THR A 568 9.17 3.89 4.03
N TYR A 569 9.79 3.67 5.20
CA TYR A 569 10.04 2.32 5.71
C TYR A 569 8.75 1.49 5.83
N ARG A 570 7.68 2.07 6.39
CA ARG A 570 6.37 1.41 6.53
C ARG A 570 5.77 1.06 5.17
N ALA A 571 5.82 2.00 4.24
CA ALA A 571 5.34 1.80 2.87
C ALA A 571 6.07 0.63 2.19
N GLU A 572 7.39 0.55 2.33
CA GLU A 572 8.18 -0.56 1.80
C GLU A 572 7.73 -1.90 2.41
N GLN A 573 7.51 -1.94 3.73
CA GLN A 573 7.05 -3.15 4.40
C GLN A 573 5.62 -3.55 3.98
N ILE A 574 4.69 -2.59 3.88
CA ILE A 574 3.29 -2.84 3.45
C ILE A 574 3.25 -3.30 1.99
N GLY A 575 4.02 -2.67 1.12
CA GLY A 575 4.11 -2.99 -0.31
C GLY A 575 4.82 -4.31 -0.62
N ARG A 576 5.48 -4.92 0.35
CA ARG A 576 6.24 -6.17 0.19
C ARG A 576 7.25 -6.12 -0.97
N SER A 577 7.95 -4.99 -1.14
CA SER A 577 8.86 -4.70 -2.26
C SER A 577 8.28 -4.92 -3.67
N ARG A 578 6.96 -4.93 -3.80
CA ARG A 578 6.30 -5.04 -5.11
C ARG A 578 6.41 -3.75 -5.92
N SER A 579 6.45 -2.60 -5.24
CA SER A 579 6.59 -1.27 -5.85
C SER A 579 7.74 -0.50 -5.21
N LEU A 580 8.39 0.36 -5.97
CA LEU A 580 9.32 1.35 -5.45
C LEU A 580 8.56 2.43 -4.66
N ILE A 581 9.17 2.98 -3.61
CA ILE A 581 8.60 4.09 -2.84
C ILE A 581 9.33 5.37 -3.21
N ARG A 582 8.58 6.35 -3.74
CA ARG A 582 9.10 7.65 -4.19
C ARG A 582 8.21 8.78 -3.66
N PRO A 583 8.41 9.25 -2.41
CA PRO A 583 7.51 10.20 -1.78
C PRO A 583 7.55 11.58 -2.44
N TYR A 584 6.41 12.26 -2.41
CA TYR A 584 6.34 13.69 -2.64
C TYR A 584 6.84 14.46 -1.41
N VAL A 585 7.77 15.36 -1.63
CA VAL A 585 8.35 16.26 -0.62
C VAL A 585 7.60 17.58 -0.63
N GLN A 586 7.20 18.08 0.54
CA GLN A 586 6.47 19.31 0.71
C GLN A 586 7.40 20.52 0.44
N ALA A 587 7.43 20.97 -0.82
CA ALA A 587 8.14 22.16 -1.27
C ALA A 587 7.21 23.38 -1.34
N PHE A 588 6.23 23.47 -0.44
CA PHE A 588 5.31 24.59 -0.23
C PHE A 588 5.12 24.83 1.26
N LEU A 589 4.67 26.01 1.63
CA LEU A 589 4.43 26.40 3.01
C LEU A 589 2.93 26.58 3.27
N LEU A 590 2.44 26.01 4.37
CA LEU A 590 1.04 26.08 4.78
C LEU A 590 0.92 26.55 6.24
N GLY A 591 -0.09 27.36 6.52
CA GLY A 591 -0.36 27.82 7.89
C GLY A 591 0.82 28.52 8.55
N GLY A 592 1.26 28.04 9.72
CA GLY A 592 2.37 28.60 10.51
C GLY A 592 3.73 28.50 9.83
N GLU A 593 3.90 27.56 8.88
CA GLU A 593 5.14 27.38 8.12
C GLU A 593 5.50 28.60 7.26
N ARG A 594 4.49 29.41 6.86
CA ARG A 594 4.69 30.65 6.08
C ARG A 594 5.59 31.67 6.75
N LYS A 595 5.89 31.49 8.06
CA LYS A 595 6.81 32.33 8.83
C LYS A 595 8.27 31.89 8.71
N MET A 596 8.55 30.74 8.07
CA MET A 596 9.91 30.26 7.86
C MET A 596 10.68 31.23 6.94
N ASP A 597 11.89 31.58 7.34
CA ASP A 597 12.84 32.20 6.44
C ASP A 597 13.37 31.17 5.41
N LYS A 598 14.10 31.66 4.41
CA LYS A 598 14.62 30.83 3.33
C LYS A 598 15.59 29.75 3.83
N ALA A 599 16.40 30.03 4.86
CA ALA A 599 17.37 29.07 5.40
C ALA A 599 16.65 27.94 6.13
N THR A 600 15.74 28.30 7.03
CA THR A 600 14.88 27.33 7.75
C THR A 600 14.07 26.48 6.78
N TYR A 601 13.53 27.09 5.72
CA TYR A 601 12.76 26.36 4.71
C TYR A 601 13.66 25.40 3.89
N SER A 602 14.88 25.80 3.56
CA SER A 602 15.85 24.91 2.93
C SER A 602 16.21 23.72 3.85
N ASP A 603 16.40 23.94 5.15
CA ASP A 603 16.67 22.88 6.12
C ASP A 603 15.43 21.95 6.29
N TYR A 604 14.23 22.52 6.29
CA TYR A 604 12.98 21.74 6.31
C TYR A 604 12.88 20.78 5.12
N LEU A 605 13.27 21.19 3.91
CA LEU A 605 13.34 20.32 2.75
C LEU A 605 14.40 19.21 2.90
N LYS A 606 15.60 19.59 3.35
CA LYS A 606 16.68 18.63 3.59
C LYS A 606 16.26 17.54 4.57
N ARG A 607 15.58 17.90 5.67
CA ARG A 607 15.10 16.96 6.68
C ARG A 607 14.09 15.96 6.10
N GLN A 608 13.18 16.42 5.25
CA GLN A 608 12.22 15.56 4.57
C GLN A 608 12.93 14.58 3.63
N ILE A 609 13.83 15.07 2.78
CA ILE A 609 14.59 14.26 1.81
C ILE A 609 15.49 13.27 2.56
N GLN A 610 16.20 13.71 3.61
CA GLN A 610 17.01 12.85 4.45
C GLN A 610 16.19 11.71 5.04
N GLY A 611 15.00 12.03 5.58
CA GLY A 611 14.09 11.02 6.11
C GLY A 611 13.64 10.02 5.05
N ALA A 612 13.32 10.48 3.84
CA ALA A 612 12.96 9.61 2.74
C ALA A 612 14.08 8.62 2.37
N VAL A 613 15.31 9.11 2.23
CA VAL A 613 16.49 8.27 1.92
C VAL A 613 16.81 7.28 3.05
N GLU A 614 16.74 7.73 4.31
CA GLU A 614 16.93 6.86 5.48
C GLU A 614 15.85 5.77 5.60
N GLY A 615 14.67 6.02 5.03
CA GLY A 615 13.58 5.06 4.94
C GLY A 615 13.62 4.16 3.70
N ASP A 616 14.69 4.23 2.90
CA ASP A 616 14.94 3.46 1.67
C ASP A 616 14.06 3.87 0.47
N ALA A 617 13.82 5.18 0.30
CA ALA A 617 13.13 5.70 -0.88
C ALA A 617 13.98 5.53 -2.16
N SER A 618 13.33 5.15 -3.25
CA SER A 618 13.91 5.07 -4.60
C SER A 618 13.90 6.42 -5.35
N GLY A 619 14.09 7.52 -4.62
CA GLY A 619 14.03 8.88 -5.11
C GLY A 619 12.96 9.71 -4.40
N PHE A 620 12.68 10.90 -4.92
CA PHE A 620 11.66 11.82 -4.38
C PHE A 620 11.18 12.81 -5.45
N LEU A 621 10.03 13.44 -5.21
CA LEU A 621 9.47 14.47 -6.06
C LEU A 621 9.15 15.73 -5.23
N LEU A 622 9.68 16.89 -5.60
CA LEU A 622 9.34 18.17 -4.99
C LEU A 622 7.97 18.65 -5.48
N TRP A 623 7.03 18.80 -4.57
CA TRP A 623 5.71 19.34 -4.91
C TRP A 623 5.60 20.81 -4.57
N ASN A 624 5.42 21.67 -5.57
CA ASN A 624 5.09 23.07 -5.40
C ASN A 624 4.19 23.54 -6.58
N PHE A 625 2.91 23.73 -6.30
CA PHE A 625 1.94 24.18 -7.32
C PHE A 625 2.30 25.51 -7.96
N SER A 626 2.94 26.44 -7.23
CA SER A 626 3.37 27.74 -7.79
C SER A 626 4.61 27.65 -8.66
N ASN A 627 5.29 26.49 -8.71
CA ASN A 627 6.59 26.27 -9.39
C ASN A 627 7.73 27.18 -8.93
N GLN A 628 7.64 27.71 -7.72
CA GLN A 628 8.68 28.52 -7.11
C GLN A 628 9.53 27.70 -6.15
N TYR A 629 10.72 27.31 -6.61
CA TYR A 629 11.64 26.46 -5.85
C TYR A 629 12.81 27.25 -5.23
N TYR A 630 12.55 28.47 -4.74
CA TYR A 630 13.57 29.39 -4.17
C TYR A 630 14.25 28.84 -2.91
N MET A 631 13.64 27.86 -2.23
CA MET A 631 14.19 27.18 -1.07
C MET A 631 15.29 26.17 -1.43
N VAL A 632 15.35 25.72 -2.69
CA VAL A 632 16.45 24.89 -3.18
C VAL A 632 17.68 25.79 -3.33
N THR A 633 18.64 25.61 -2.44
CA THR A 633 19.86 26.40 -2.34
C THR A 633 21.07 25.56 -2.66
N LYS A 634 22.22 26.19 -2.89
CA LYS A 634 23.49 25.50 -3.11
C LYS A 634 23.77 24.41 -2.06
N SER A 635 23.45 24.70 -0.79
CA SER A 635 23.64 23.73 0.30
C SER A 635 22.68 22.52 0.22
N LEU A 636 21.51 22.67 -0.38
CA LEU A 636 20.63 21.54 -0.69
C LEU A 636 21.17 20.74 -1.87
N ALA A 637 21.65 21.41 -2.92
CA ALA A 637 22.26 20.75 -4.07
C ALA A 637 23.48 19.91 -3.66
N GLU A 638 24.39 20.46 -2.85
CA GLU A 638 25.54 19.75 -2.29
C GLU A 638 25.12 18.54 -1.43
N PHE A 639 24.06 18.69 -0.66
CA PHE A 639 23.47 17.61 0.14
C PHE A 639 22.94 16.49 -0.76
N LEU A 640 22.19 16.82 -1.83
CA LEU A 640 21.68 15.84 -2.79
C LEU A 640 22.80 15.06 -3.50
N GLN A 641 23.85 15.75 -3.93
CA GLN A 641 25.02 15.10 -4.56
C GLN A 641 25.71 14.10 -3.62
N LYS A 642 25.84 14.43 -2.32
CA LYS A 642 26.39 13.50 -1.32
C LYS A 642 25.50 12.26 -1.14
N LEU A 643 24.19 12.44 -1.11
CA LEU A 643 23.25 11.32 -0.98
C LEU A 643 23.31 10.39 -2.21
N GLN A 644 23.37 10.95 -3.41
CA GLN A 644 23.50 10.17 -4.64
C GLN A 644 24.77 9.33 -4.66
N GLY A 645 25.92 9.92 -4.32
CA GLY A 645 27.20 9.21 -4.21
C GLY A 645 27.21 8.09 -3.16
N GLN A 646 26.46 8.24 -2.06
CA GLN A 646 26.31 7.19 -1.04
C GLN A 646 25.41 6.03 -1.50
N GLN A 647 24.42 6.30 -2.34
CA GLN A 647 23.55 5.26 -2.91
C GLN A 647 24.29 4.45 -3.98
N ASP A 648 25.13 5.08 -4.78
CA ASP A 648 25.96 4.39 -5.79
C ASP A 648 26.94 3.40 -5.12
N VAL A 649 27.60 3.80 -4.03
CA VAL A 649 28.50 2.90 -3.26
C VAL A 649 27.74 1.72 -2.66
N ARG A 650 26.54 1.93 -2.10
CA ARG A 650 25.70 0.83 -1.58
C ARG A 650 25.16 -0.10 -2.66
N SER A 651 25.13 0.35 -3.91
CA SER A 651 24.70 -0.48 -5.05
C SER A 651 25.83 -1.35 -5.60
N GLU A 652 27.08 -1.05 -5.26
CA GLU A 652 28.28 -1.80 -5.68
C GLU A 652 28.74 -2.82 -4.61
N GLU A 653 28.32 -2.67 -3.34
CA GLU A 653 28.47 -3.66 -2.27
C GLU A 653 27.30 -4.68 -2.27
#